data_c5a3948531310679e283eb101e79e9f2
#
_entry.id   c5a3948531310679e283eb101e79e9f2
#
_cell.length_a   1.000
_cell.length_b   1.000
_cell.length_c   1.000
_cell.angle_alpha   90.00
_cell.angle_beta   90.00
_cell.angle_gamma   90.00
#
_symmetry.space_group_name_H-M   'P 1'
#
loop_
_entity.id
_entity.type
_entity.pdbx_description
1 polymer ?
#
loop_
_entity_poly.entity_id
_entity_poly.type
_entity_poly.pdbx_seq_one_letter_code
_entity_poly.pdbx_strand_id
1 'polypeptide(L)'
;MVSRIEVRGARVHNLRNVDVDIPLNKIVGVAGVSGSGKSSLALGVLYTEGSRRYLEALSTYTRRRLTQAPRADVDEVLHVPAALALHQRPGVPGIRSTFGTGTELLNTLRLMFSRLAFHRCPNGHMVGPTIDVAAEKALVCPVCGAKFFAPGAEDLAFNSGGACRTCDGTGMVRSVDRATLVPDETLSIDEGAVMPWRTLMWSLMTDVCRSMGVRTNVPFRELTPEEKAIVNDGPMVKKHIFYHPKGSNDAAELDFTYFSAVKTVENALAKVKDESGMKRVERFLRLDVCPDCRGSRFSEAARAPKIMGVSIDEVSRMPLVDLCAWVDRVPASLPPEMRPMAESLCEAFGHTAARLLDLGLGYLSLDRAASTLSTGERQRMQLARAVRNRTTGVLYVLDEPSIGLHPANVEGLKAVMHDLVADGNTVLLVDHDVDILREADRIIEMGPKAGREGGRVIAEGSVGEIEANSDSMIGPYLSGRPAVVRTKTPRDSLFEHGEILLETKAVHTVKPLSVRIPKGRLTVVTGVSGSGKTTLVLESLLPALRAAIDGTALPAHVGSISAQGIRQAKFIDATPIGVNVRSTVATYANVHDDLRKAFAKTPDAKAAGMKAGDFSYNTGRLRCPECDGTGSISLDVQFLPDVDVPCPACRGSRYAPAAFAIRRAAKAAGTHGTQSAYTLPEFMDMDVSTALRAAADMKTVSARLRVLEDLGLGYLTLGEATPGLSGGEAQRLKLAGEMGRGQDDALFVFDEPTIGLHPENVATLMAVFERLVEAGATVIVIEHDLDVIRAADWMIDLGPGGGDAGGTVVFEGVPEDAPAEPRSVTGRHLGRRA
;
A
#
# COMPACT_ATOMS: atom_id res chain seq x y z
N MET A 1 -4.25 15.76 40.48
CA MET A 1 -4.68 15.18 39.19
C MET A 1 -3.49 14.40 38.62
N VAL A 2 -3.73 13.26 38.01
CA VAL A 2 -2.68 12.51 37.30
C VAL A 2 -2.23 13.34 36.11
N SER A 3 -0.93 13.58 35.97
CA SER A 3 -0.38 14.47 34.94
C SER A 3 0.47 13.75 33.88
N ARG A 4 0.72 12.44 34.07
CA ARG A 4 1.58 11.65 33.17
C ARG A 4 1.22 10.17 33.17
N ILE A 5 1.57 9.49 32.10
CA ILE A 5 1.65 8.02 32.00
C ILE A 5 3.05 7.62 32.46
N GLU A 6 3.18 6.60 33.30
CA GLU A 6 4.46 6.08 33.75
C GLU A 6 4.67 4.68 33.19
N VAL A 7 5.76 4.48 32.43
CA VAL A 7 6.19 3.18 31.90
C VAL A 7 7.46 2.78 32.63
N ARG A 8 7.52 1.54 33.13
CA ARG A 8 8.67 0.98 33.84
C ARG A 8 9.01 -0.39 33.28
N GLY A 9 10.28 -0.60 32.96
CA GLY A 9 10.81 -1.89 32.55
C GLY A 9 10.29 -2.41 31.22
N ALA A 10 10.09 -1.59 30.19
CA ALA A 10 9.58 -2.05 28.90
C ALA A 10 10.63 -2.83 28.11
N ARG A 11 10.25 -4.05 27.64
CA ARG A 11 11.13 -5.02 26.95
C ARG A 11 10.52 -5.57 25.66
N VAL A 12 9.49 -4.92 25.15
CA VAL A 12 8.82 -5.34 23.90
C VAL A 12 9.78 -5.24 22.70
N HIS A 13 9.89 -6.29 21.92
CA HIS A 13 10.79 -6.41 20.75
C HIS A 13 12.25 -6.09 21.09
N ASN A 14 12.77 -4.95 20.59
CA ASN A 14 14.15 -4.53 20.80
C ASN A 14 14.35 -3.60 22.01
N LEU A 15 13.29 -3.25 22.75
CA LEU A 15 13.39 -2.38 23.92
C LEU A 15 14.24 -3.02 25.04
N ARG A 16 15.07 -2.21 25.67
CA ARG A 16 16.05 -2.64 26.68
C ARG A 16 15.73 -2.09 28.06
N ASN A 17 14.66 -2.62 28.65
CA ASN A 17 14.24 -2.22 30.01
C ASN A 17 14.04 -0.69 30.11
N VAL A 18 13.17 -0.17 29.24
CA VAL A 18 12.95 1.27 29.10
C VAL A 18 12.01 1.76 30.19
N ASP A 19 12.44 2.83 30.88
CA ASP A 19 11.63 3.65 31.78
C ASP A 19 11.40 5.00 31.13
N VAL A 20 10.14 5.45 31.08
CA VAL A 20 9.78 6.76 30.48
C VAL A 20 8.48 7.31 31.05
N ASP A 21 8.41 8.64 31.17
CA ASP A 21 7.23 9.38 31.62
C ASP A 21 6.66 10.21 30.46
N ILE A 22 5.36 10.04 30.17
CA ILE A 22 4.66 10.71 29.08
C ILE A 22 3.61 11.65 29.63
N PRO A 23 3.76 12.97 29.47
CA PRO A 23 2.79 13.95 29.96
C PRO A 23 1.43 13.77 29.28
N LEU A 24 0.36 13.88 30.08
CA LEU A 24 -1.03 13.87 29.57
C LEU A 24 -1.41 15.26 29.03
N ASN A 25 -2.39 15.27 28.10
CA ASN A 25 -2.94 16.47 27.44
C ASN A 25 -1.86 17.30 26.72
N LYS A 26 -0.92 16.62 26.08
CA LYS A 26 0.21 17.17 25.37
C LYS A 26 0.46 16.43 24.06
N ILE A 27 1.19 17.06 23.15
CA ILE A 27 1.79 16.39 21.99
C ILE A 27 3.17 15.89 22.41
N VAL A 28 3.38 14.58 22.35
CA VAL A 28 4.66 13.95 22.68
C VAL A 28 5.23 13.28 21.42
N GLY A 29 6.38 13.77 20.96
CA GLY A 29 7.08 13.19 19.81
C GLY A 29 7.98 12.03 20.23
N VAL A 30 7.95 10.93 19.49
CA VAL A 30 8.90 9.81 19.63
C VAL A 30 9.75 9.78 18.37
N ALA A 31 10.99 10.21 18.49
CA ALA A 31 11.96 10.32 17.41
C ALA A 31 13.05 9.24 17.48
N GLY A 32 13.91 9.16 16.47
CA GLY A 32 15.06 8.25 16.40
C GLY A 32 15.17 7.53 15.07
N VAL A 33 16.29 6.89 14.81
CA VAL A 33 16.57 6.17 13.55
C VAL A 33 15.59 5.02 13.32
N SER A 34 15.42 4.60 12.05
CA SER A 34 14.59 3.44 11.72
C SER A 34 15.08 2.18 12.45
N GLY A 35 14.16 1.42 13.06
CA GLY A 35 14.51 0.22 13.85
C GLY A 35 15.05 0.51 15.27
N SER A 36 15.02 1.76 15.78
CA SER A 36 15.51 2.10 17.13
C SER A 36 14.56 1.72 18.27
N GLY A 37 13.31 1.29 17.97
CA GLY A 37 12.33 0.88 18.98
C GLY A 37 11.17 1.85 19.19
N LYS A 38 11.00 2.88 18.34
CA LYS A 38 9.91 3.87 18.43
C LYS A 38 8.54 3.23 18.44
N SER A 39 8.22 2.45 17.40
CA SER A 39 6.92 1.76 17.28
C SER A 39 6.77 0.66 18.35
N SER A 40 7.87 0.09 18.84
CA SER A 40 7.83 -0.85 19.98
C SER A 40 7.35 -0.17 21.26
N LEU A 41 7.79 1.08 21.53
CA LEU A 41 7.32 1.87 22.67
C LEU A 41 5.87 2.35 22.44
N ALA A 42 5.61 2.97 21.30
CA ALA A 42 4.33 3.62 21.02
C ALA A 42 3.17 2.61 20.83
N LEU A 43 3.34 1.65 19.93
CA LEU A 43 2.33 0.64 19.62
C LEU A 43 2.45 -0.60 20.51
N GLY A 44 3.67 -1.12 20.68
CA GLY A 44 3.91 -2.36 21.40
C GLY A 44 3.67 -2.24 22.92
N VAL A 45 3.90 -1.08 23.52
CA VAL A 45 3.66 -0.86 24.96
C VAL A 45 2.40 -0.03 25.19
N LEU A 46 2.41 1.24 24.80
CA LEU A 46 1.38 2.22 25.20
C LEU A 46 0.02 1.95 24.59
N TYR A 47 -0.04 1.74 23.28
CA TYR A 47 -1.30 1.39 22.62
C TYR A 47 -1.83 0.03 23.10
N THR A 48 -0.97 -0.97 23.20
CA THR A 48 -1.35 -2.32 23.64
C THR A 48 -1.93 -2.29 25.06
N GLU A 49 -1.28 -1.62 26.02
CA GLU A 49 -1.78 -1.52 27.40
C GLU A 49 -3.03 -0.64 27.53
N GLY A 50 -3.10 0.50 26.79
CA GLY A 50 -4.26 1.37 26.79
C GLY A 50 -5.50 0.69 26.18
N SER A 51 -5.34 -0.01 25.08
CA SER A 51 -6.41 -0.79 24.45
C SER A 51 -6.85 -1.97 25.33
N ARG A 52 -5.90 -2.70 25.92
CA ARG A 52 -6.21 -3.83 26.81
C ARG A 52 -7.04 -3.39 28.00
N ARG A 53 -6.65 -2.32 28.70
CA ARG A 53 -7.40 -1.80 29.86
C ARG A 53 -8.78 -1.30 29.50
N TYR A 54 -8.93 -0.66 28.34
CA TYR A 54 -10.24 -0.28 27.83
C TYR A 54 -11.14 -1.49 27.57
N LEU A 55 -10.61 -2.53 26.93
CA LEU A 55 -11.34 -3.78 26.68
C LEU A 55 -11.67 -4.52 27.98
N GLU A 56 -10.82 -4.50 28.99
CA GLU A 56 -11.07 -5.09 30.30
C GLU A 56 -12.21 -4.40 31.06
N ALA A 57 -12.43 -3.11 30.84
CA ALA A 57 -13.55 -2.37 31.40
C ALA A 57 -14.92 -2.71 30.76
N LEU A 58 -14.92 -3.35 29.58
CA LEU A 58 -16.16 -3.74 28.89
C LEU A 58 -16.77 -5.02 29.51
N SER A 59 -18.09 -5.23 29.27
CA SER A 59 -18.78 -6.45 29.70
C SER A 59 -18.12 -7.72 29.10
N THR A 60 -18.25 -8.86 29.82
CA THR A 60 -17.70 -10.14 29.36
C THR A 60 -18.24 -10.59 28.01
N TYR A 61 -19.51 -10.24 27.70
CA TYR A 61 -20.13 -10.54 26.41
C TYR A 61 -19.45 -9.76 25.26
N THR A 62 -19.19 -8.48 25.47
CA THR A 62 -18.51 -7.61 24.48
C THR A 62 -17.06 -8.02 24.32
N ARG A 63 -16.36 -8.33 25.42
CA ARG A 63 -14.97 -8.81 25.41
C ARG A 63 -14.76 -10.07 24.56
N ARG A 64 -15.69 -11.02 24.59
CA ARG A 64 -15.60 -12.27 23.81
C ARG A 64 -15.72 -12.05 22.29
N ARG A 65 -16.23 -10.90 21.86
CA ARG A 65 -16.39 -10.55 20.44
C ARG A 65 -15.32 -9.61 19.91
N LEU A 66 -14.45 -9.08 20.78
CA LEU A 66 -13.36 -8.19 20.39
C LEU A 66 -12.04 -8.92 20.53
N THR A 67 -11.12 -8.65 19.62
CA THR A 67 -9.76 -9.19 19.65
C THR A 67 -9.09 -8.73 20.94
N GLN A 68 -8.66 -9.67 21.78
CA GLN A 68 -7.91 -9.33 23.00
C GLN A 68 -6.49 -8.92 22.58
N ALA A 69 -6.09 -7.70 22.95
CA ALA A 69 -4.70 -7.28 22.82
C ALA A 69 -3.82 -8.13 23.77
N PRO A 70 -2.68 -8.67 23.30
CA PRO A 70 -1.73 -9.38 24.16
C PRO A 70 -1.22 -8.42 25.25
N ARG A 71 -0.76 -8.95 26.37
CA ARG A 71 -0.08 -8.14 27.38
C ARG A 71 1.29 -7.74 26.87
N ALA A 72 1.66 -6.47 27.03
CA ALA A 72 3.01 -6.00 26.72
C ALA A 72 4.03 -6.59 27.70
N ASP A 73 5.25 -6.87 27.24
CA ASP A 73 6.38 -7.24 28.11
C ASP A 73 6.93 -5.97 28.79
N VAL A 74 6.36 -5.66 29.97
CA VAL A 74 6.63 -4.47 30.74
C VAL A 74 6.40 -4.79 32.22
N ASP A 75 7.22 -4.22 33.11
CA ASP A 75 7.02 -4.42 34.55
C ASP A 75 5.73 -3.73 35.00
N GLU A 76 5.58 -2.44 34.65
CA GLU A 76 4.41 -1.67 35.03
C GLU A 76 4.12 -0.54 34.02
N VAL A 77 2.83 -0.27 33.78
CA VAL A 77 2.35 0.94 33.09
C VAL A 77 1.24 1.54 33.93
N LEU A 78 1.43 2.76 34.42
CA LEU A 78 0.44 3.47 35.24
C LEU A 78 -0.23 4.58 34.44
N HIS A 79 -1.48 4.85 34.78
CA HIS A 79 -2.27 6.00 34.27
C HIS A 79 -2.45 6.07 32.77
N VAL A 80 -2.31 4.96 32.02
CA VAL A 80 -2.54 4.96 30.57
C VAL A 80 -4.04 5.07 30.29
N PRO A 81 -4.48 6.07 29.49
CA PRO A 81 -5.86 6.19 29.04
C PRO A 81 -6.27 5.09 28.05
N ALA A 82 -7.55 5.06 27.68
CA ALA A 82 -7.97 4.32 26.49
C ALA A 82 -7.17 4.80 25.28
N ALA A 83 -6.62 3.87 24.50
CA ALA A 83 -5.73 4.23 23.39
C ALA A 83 -6.35 3.89 22.03
N LEU A 84 -6.17 4.81 21.07
CA LEU A 84 -6.51 4.63 19.66
C LEU A 84 -5.22 4.77 18.85
N ALA A 85 -4.95 3.83 17.95
CA ALA A 85 -3.80 3.88 17.08
C ALA A 85 -4.17 4.12 15.63
N LEU A 86 -3.39 4.97 14.98
CA LEU A 86 -3.35 5.14 13.53
C LEU A 86 -2.04 4.55 13.04
N HIS A 87 -2.12 3.35 12.48
CA HIS A 87 -0.96 2.61 12.01
C HIS A 87 -0.41 3.20 10.72
N GLN A 88 0.89 3.10 10.54
CA GLN A 88 1.61 3.48 9.31
C GLN A 88 0.98 2.88 8.04
N ARG A 89 0.50 1.65 8.13
CA ARG A 89 -0.15 0.95 7.03
C ARG A 89 -1.56 0.50 7.42
N PRO A 90 -2.59 1.31 7.14
CA PRO A 90 -3.96 0.87 7.30
C PRO A 90 -4.27 -0.32 6.40
N GLY A 91 -5.01 -1.30 6.91
CA GLY A 91 -5.48 -2.43 6.11
C GLY A 91 -6.19 -1.98 4.83
N VAL A 92 -6.06 -2.76 3.77
CA VAL A 92 -6.76 -2.48 2.51
C VAL A 92 -8.24 -2.79 2.68
N PRO A 93 -9.14 -1.80 2.52
CA PRO A 93 -10.56 -2.02 2.69
C PRO A 93 -11.14 -2.95 1.60
N GLY A 94 -12.24 -3.62 1.93
CA GLY A 94 -12.93 -4.49 0.99
C GLY A 94 -13.48 -3.75 -0.25
N ILE A 95 -13.78 -4.48 -1.31
CA ILE A 95 -14.21 -3.98 -2.64
C ILE A 95 -15.44 -3.05 -2.59
N ARG A 96 -16.30 -3.19 -1.58
CA ARG A 96 -17.48 -2.33 -1.36
C ARG A 96 -17.18 -1.04 -0.60
N SER A 97 -15.96 -0.89 -0.06
CA SER A 97 -15.57 0.31 0.66
C SER A 97 -15.19 1.43 -0.31
N THR A 98 -15.70 2.63 -0.04
CA THR A 98 -15.33 3.85 -0.77
C THR A 98 -14.81 4.92 0.20
N PHE A 99 -14.23 5.99 -0.33
CA PHE A 99 -13.86 7.16 0.46
C PHE A 99 -15.05 7.69 1.25
N GLY A 100 -16.24 7.77 0.63
CA GLY A 100 -17.46 8.23 1.29
C GLY A 100 -17.96 7.32 2.43
N THR A 101 -17.80 5.99 2.31
CA THR A 101 -18.13 5.06 3.42
C THR A 101 -17.06 5.08 4.51
N GLY A 102 -15.79 5.20 4.13
CA GLY A 102 -14.66 5.25 5.07
C GLY A 102 -14.67 6.53 5.93
N THR A 103 -15.08 7.66 5.36
CA THR A 103 -15.25 8.95 6.06
C THR A 103 -16.60 9.12 6.74
N GLU A 104 -17.55 8.24 6.46
CA GLU A 104 -18.96 8.32 6.86
C GLU A 104 -19.75 9.52 6.28
N LEU A 105 -19.11 10.35 5.43
CA LEU A 105 -19.81 11.44 4.73
C LEU A 105 -20.99 10.94 3.89
N LEU A 106 -20.86 9.76 3.30
CA LEU A 106 -21.95 9.15 2.55
C LEU A 106 -23.18 8.86 3.42
N ASN A 107 -23.01 8.60 4.72
CA ASN A 107 -24.12 8.37 5.64
C ASN A 107 -24.96 9.65 5.80
N THR A 108 -24.29 10.80 6.02
CA THR A 108 -24.96 12.11 6.08
C THR A 108 -25.62 12.46 4.75
N LEU A 109 -24.92 12.21 3.63
CA LEU A 109 -25.46 12.47 2.30
C LEU A 109 -26.72 11.62 2.01
N ARG A 110 -26.71 10.33 2.37
CA ARG A 110 -27.91 9.46 2.28
C ARG A 110 -29.07 9.99 3.09
N LEU A 111 -28.80 10.49 4.29
CA LEU A 111 -29.84 11.10 5.14
C LEU A 111 -30.39 12.38 4.50
N MET A 112 -29.53 13.22 3.91
CA MET A 112 -29.96 14.39 3.14
C MET A 112 -30.87 13.98 1.97
N PHE A 113 -30.48 12.99 1.17
CA PHE A 113 -31.32 12.51 0.06
C PHE A 113 -32.60 11.83 0.51
N SER A 114 -32.61 11.17 1.65
CA SER A 114 -33.85 10.60 2.23
C SER A 114 -34.82 11.68 2.66
N ARG A 115 -34.35 12.78 3.24
CA ARG A 115 -35.20 13.78 3.91
C ARG A 115 -35.47 15.05 3.10
N LEU A 116 -34.54 15.46 2.23
CA LEU A 116 -34.58 16.77 1.56
C LEU A 116 -34.82 16.66 0.05
N ALA A 117 -34.83 15.46 -0.53
CA ALA A 117 -34.95 15.26 -1.96
C ALA A 117 -36.37 15.35 -2.49
N PHE A 118 -36.48 15.58 -3.78
CA PHE A 118 -37.68 15.24 -4.55
C PHE A 118 -37.74 13.72 -4.70
N HIS A 119 -38.89 13.12 -4.37
CA HIS A 119 -39.08 11.68 -4.43
C HIS A 119 -40.02 11.27 -5.55
N ARG A 120 -39.70 10.18 -6.26
CA ARG A 120 -40.52 9.66 -7.35
C ARG A 120 -41.66 8.81 -6.81
N CYS A 121 -42.90 9.18 -7.11
CA CYS A 121 -44.07 8.35 -6.77
C CYS A 121 -44.08 7.06 -7.61
N PRO A 122 -44.90 6.02 -7.24
CA PRO A 122 -45.00 4.77 -8.00
C PRO A 122 -45.39 4.96 -9.47
N ASN A 123 -46.07 6.03 -9.81
CA ASN A 123 -46.48 6.37 -11.17
C ASN A 123 -45.48 7.28 -11.91
N GLY A 124 -44.27 7.51 -11.33
CA GLY A 124 -43.19 8.23 -11.99
C GLY A 124 -43.15 9.74 -11.76
N HIS A 125 -44.11 10.35 -11.11
CA HIS A 125 -44.13 11.80 -10.85
C HIS A 125 -43.19 12.15 -9.70
N MET A 126 -42.51 13.32 -9.82
CA MET A 126 -41.64 13.84 -8.77
C MET A 126 -42.44 14.66 -7.76
N VAL A 127 -42.35 14.33 -6.50
CA VAL A 127 -42.99 15.02 -5.37
C VAL A 127 -41.91 15.75 -4.58
N GLY A 128 -42.08 17.03 -4.35
CA GLY A 128 -41.13 17.89 -3.65
C GLY A 128 -41.02 17.55 -2.16
N PRO A 129 -39.93 18.01 -1.52
CA PRO A 129 -39.70 17.79 -0.11
C PRO A 129 -40.73 18.56 0.74
N THR A 130 -41.29 17.87 1.75
CA THR A 130 -42.22 18.43 2.71
C THR A 130 -41.88 17.97 4.12
N ILE A 131 -42.46 18.63 5.13
CA ILE A 131 -42.28 18.25 6.54
C ILE A 131 -42.74 16.83 6.82
N ASP A 132 -43.68 16.28 6.04
CA ASP A 132 -44.13 14.90 6.18
C ASP A 132 -43.04 13.86 5.91
N VAL A 133 -42.11 14.16 5.01
CA VAL A 133 -40.88 13.32 4.80
C VAL A 133 -40.05 13.28 6.07
N ALA A 134 -39.84 14.42 6.70
CA ALA A 134 -39.12 14.53 7.97
C ALA A 134 -39.79 13.76 9.10
N ALA A 135 -41.14 13.80 9.12
CA ALA A 135 -41.97 13.10 10.11
C ALA A 135 -42.20 11.62 9.77
N GLU A 136 -41.58 11.07 8.73
CA GLU A 136 -41.75 9.68 8.26
C GLU A 136 -43.20 9.31 7.91
N LYS A 137 -43.99 10.29 7.48
CA LYS A 137 -45.35 10.09 7.04
C LYS A 137 -45.43 9.76 5.54
N ALA A 138 -46.57 9.14 5.15
CA ALA A 138 -46.86 8.89 3.75
C ALA A 138 -47.02 10.17 2.95
N LEU A 139 -46.32 10.28 1.84
CA LEU A 139 -46.46 11.33 0.84
C LEU A 139 -47.69 11.05 -0.03
N VAL A 140 -48.37 12.12 -0.47
CA VAL A 140 -49.44 12.04 -1.46
C VAL A 140 -49.00 12.77 -2.74
N CYS A 141 -48.97 12.06 -3.85
CA CYS A 141 -48.61 12.67 -5.11
C CYS A 141 -49.68 13.68 -5.55
N PRO A 142 -49.35 14.96 -5.74
CA PRO A 142 -50.31 15.99 -6.14
C PRO A 142 -50.86 15.79 -7.55
N VAL A 143 -50.21 14.98 -8.40
CA VAL A 143 -50.59 14.74 -9.79
C VAL A 143 -51.52 13.54 -9.91
N CYS A 144 -51.30 12.43 -9.21
CA CYS A 144 -52.05 11.19 -9.39
C CYS A 144 -52.68 10.65 -8.11
N GLY A 145 -52.55 11.33 -6.97
CA GLY A 145 -53.11 10.93 -5.69
C GLY A 145 -52.49 9.68 -5.03
N ALA A 146 -51.51 9.07 -5.63
CA ALA A 146 -50.85 7.89 -5.10
C ALA A 146 -50.15 8.20 -3.74
N LYS A 147 -50.41 7.33 -2.75
CA LYS A 147 -49.72 7.38 -1.46
C LYS A 147 -48.49 6.50 -1.49
N PHE A 148 -47.37 7.03 -1.00
CA PHE A 148 -46.10 6.30 -0.94
C PHE A 148 -45.24 6.88 0.19
N PHE A 149 -44.18 6.14 0.58
CA PHE A 149 -43.21 6.62 1.55
C PHE A 149 -41.92 7.01 0.82
N ALA A 150 -41.24 8.05 1.31
CA ALA A 150 -39.86 8.36 0.89
C ALA A 150 -38.93 7.21 1.30
N PRO A 151 -37.90 6.89 0.51
CA PRO A 151 -36.91 5.86 0.86
C PRO A 151 -36.16 6.27 2.13
N GLY A 152 -35.93 5.31 3.03
CA GLY A 152 -35.07 5.50 4.18
C GLY A 152 -33.60 5.67 3.77
N ALA A 153 -32.77 6.18 4.67
CA ALA A 153 -31.33 6.34 4.39
C ALA A 153 -30.67 4.99 4.08
N GLU A 154 -31.18 3.88 4.60
CA GLU A 154 -30.67 2.53 4.34
C GLU A 154 -31.07 2.03 2.93
N ASP A 155 -32.23 2.41 2.42
CA ASP A 155 -32.65 2.12 1.05
C ASP A 155 -31.81 2.88 0.01
N LEU A 156 -31.05 3.87 0.43
CA LEU A 156 -30.09 4.64 -0.38
C LEU A 156 -28.65 4.18 -0.18
N ALA A 157 -28.41 3.07 0.52
CA ALA A 157 -27.08 2.52 0.74
C ALA A 157 -26.73 1.48 -0.33
N PHE A 158 -25.69 1.70 -1.10
CA PHE A 158 -25.25 0.77 -2.14
C PHE A 158 -24.67 -0.55 -1.60
N ASN A 159 -24.42 -0.65 -0.30
CA ASN A 159 -23.97 -1.88 0.38
C ASN A 159 -25.12 -2.61 1.11
N SER A 160 -26.35 -2.14 0.96
CA SER A 160 -27.57 -2.79 1.49
C SER A 160 -28.77 -2.56 0.55
N GLY A 161 -29.86 -1.96 0.99
CA GLY A 161 -31.12 -1.83 0.23
C GLY A 161 -31.01 -1.08 -1.10
N GLY A 162 -30.08 -0.11 -1.20
CA GLY A 162 -29.83 0.68 -2.41
C GLY A 162 -28.85 0.05 -3.40
N ALA A 163 -28.40 -1.18 -3.18
CA ALA A 163 -27.41 -1.82 -4.03
C ALA A 163 -27.94 -2.11 -5.45
N CYS A 164 -27.11 -1.90 -6.46
CA CYS A 164 -27.35 -2.40 -7.80
C CYS A 164 -27.40 -3.93 -7.79
N ARG A 165 -28.50 -4.51 -8.27
CA ARG A 165 -28.72 -5.96 -8.24
C ARG A 165 -27.73 -6.75 -9.08
N THR A 166 -27.22 -6.18 -10.18
CA THR A 166 -26.29 -6.86 -11.12
C THR A 166 -24.89 -6.98 -10.55
N CYS A 167 -24.38 -5.95 -9.86
CA CYS A 167 -23.04 -5.95 -9.30
C CYS A 167 -23.02 -6.04 -7.76
N ASP A 168 -24.16 -6.15 -7.13
CA ASP A 168 -24.32 -6.22 -5.68
C ASP A 168 -23.57 -5.10 -4.95
N GLY A 169 -23.67 -3.86 -5.49
CA GLY A 169 -23.06 -2.65 -4.93
C GLY A 169 -21.54 -2.52 -5.11
N THR A 170 -20.91 -3.39 -5.89
CA THR A 170 -19.46 -3.29 -6.17
C THR A 170 -19.14 -2.26 -7.27
N GLY A 171 -20.10 -1.93 -8.15
CA GLY A 171 -19.89 -1.10 -9.32
C GLY A 171 -19.22 -1.81 -10.50
N MET A 172 -18.69 -3.02 -10.26
CA MET A 172 -17.94 -3.81 -11.23
C MET A 172 -18.55 -5.20 -11.35
N VAL A 173 -18.38 -5.80 -12.51
CA VAL A 173 -18.75 -7.20 -12.77
C VAL A 173 -17.54 -7.97 -13.26
N ARG A 174 -17.47 -9.26 -12.91
CA ARG A 174 -16.45 -10.14 -13.45
C ARG A 174 -16.96 -10.71 -14.77
N SER A 175 -16.23 -10.46 -15.84
CA SER A 175 -16.46 -11.08 -17.15
C SER A 175 -15.27 -11.96 -17.54
N VAL A 176 -15.50 -12.89 -18.46
CA VAL A 176 -14.43 -13.74 -18.98
C VAL A 176 -13.54 -12.91 -19.92
N ASP A 177 -12.26 -12.88 -19.66
CA ASP A 177 -11.29 -12.28 -20.56
C ASP A 177 -10.96 -13.23 -21.70
N ARG A 178 -11.53 -12.96 -22.88
CA ARG A 178 -11.37 -13.79 -24.07
C ARG A 178 -9.92 -13.93 -24.55
N ALA A 179 -9.07 -12.91 -24.31
CA ALA A 179 -7.67 -12.97 -24.72
C ALA A 179 -6.88 -14.03 -23.95
N THR A 180 -7.33 -14.39 -22.75
CA THR A 180 -6.67 -15.38 -21.90
C THR A 180 -7.11 -16.82 -22.17
N LEU A 181 -8.17 -17.01 -22.96
CA LEU A 181 -8.70 -18.34 -23.27
C LEU A 181 -7.78 -19.12 -24.21
N VAL A 182 -7.20 -18.44 -25.21
CA VAL A 182 -6.26 -18.98 -26.18
C VAL A 182 -5.09 -18.01 -26.32
N PRO A 183 -4.13 -18.02 -25.39
CA PRO A 183 -3.01 -17.07 -25.40
C PRO A 183 -1.99 -17.33 -26.50
N ASP A 184 -1.91 -18.54 -27.03
CA ASP A 184 -1.04 -18.92 -28.13
C ASP A 184 -1.85 -19.63 -29.24
N GLU A 185 -2.20 -18.87 -30.28
CA GLU A 185 -2.95 -19.38 -31.44
C GLU A 185 -2.09 -20.20 -32.40
N THR A 186 -0.79 -20.35 -32.17
CA THR A 186 0.09 -21.22 -32.95
C THR A 186 -0.05 -22.70 -32.56
N LEU A 187 -0.54 -22.96 -31.35
CA LEU A 187 -0.83 -24.30 -30.86
C LEU A 187 -2.17 -24.80 -31.38
N SER A 188 -2.26 -26.11 -31.55
CA SER A 188 -3.54 -26.80 -31.79
C SER A 188 -4.30 -27.04 -30.49
N ILE A 189 -5.59 -27.38 -30.57
CA ILE A 189 -6.40 -27.76 -29.40
C ILE A 189 -5.82 -29.01 -28.74
N ASP A 190 -5.34 -29.96 -29.55
CA ASP A 190 -4.70 -31.20 -29.07
C ASP A 190 -3.39 -30.91 -28.29
N GLU A 191 -2.64 -29.87 -28.66
CA GLU A 191 -1.46 -29.38 -27.96
C GLU A 191 -1.80 -28.50 -26.75
N GLY A 192 -3.06 -28.15 -26.54
CA GLY A 192 -3.56 -27.44 -25.38
C GLY A 192 -3.70 -25.94 -25.58
N ALA A 193 -3.99 -25.44 -26.78
CA ALA A 193 -4.24 -24.03 -27.08
C ALA A 193 -5.31 -23.43 -26.16
N VAL A 194 -6.37 -24.20 -25.83
CA VAL A 194 -7.48 -23.73 -24.98
C VAL A 194 -7.15 -23.92 -23.51
N MET A 195 -6.62 -22.90 -22.89
CA MET A 195 -6.11 -22.92 -21.51
C MET A 195 -7.15 -23.30 -20.44
N PRO A 196 -8.43 -22.88 -20.49
CA PRO A 196 -9.44 -23.31 -19.52
C PRO A 196 -9.64 -24.81 -19.49
N TRP A 197 -9.64 -25.49 -20.64
CA TRP A 197 -9.80 -26.95 -20.71
C TRP A 197 -8.61 -27.67 -20.08
N ARG A 198 -7.42 -27.14 -20.23
CA ARG A 198 -6.21 -27.72 -19.64
C ARG A 198 -6.14 -27.57 -18.13
N THR A 199 -6.71 -26.49 -17.55
CA THR A 199 -6.42 -26.07 -16.17
C THR A 199 -7.62 -26.12 -15.24
N LEU A 200 -8.84 -26.01 -15.76
CA LEU A 200 -10.10 -26.00 -15.01
C LEU A 200 -10.99 -27.20 -15.27
N MET A 201 -10.71 -27.97 -16.33
CA MET A 201 -11.53 -29.06 -16.77
C MET A 201 -10.70 -30.33 -17.10
N TRP A 202 -11.36 -31.44 -17.35
CA TRP A 202 -10.71 -32.71 -17.72
C TRP A 202 -10.28 -32.72 -19.18
N SER A 203 -9.22 -33.49 -19.48
CA SER A 203 -8.64 -33.62 -20.82
C SER A 203 -9.61 -34.12 -21.90
N LEU A 204 -10.74 -34.67 -21.52
CA LEU A 204 -11.78 -35.17 -22.43
C LEU A 204 -12.49 -34.08 -23.26
N MET A 205 -12.37 -32.83 -22.88
CA MET A 205 -13.04 -31.74 -23.60
C MET A 205 -12.56 -31.60 -25.03
N THR A 206 -11.31 -31.97 -25.33
CA THR A 206 -10.78 -32.02 -26.71
C THR A 206 -11.51 -33.02 -27.57
N ASP A 207 -11.78 -34.20 -27.04
CA ASP A 207 -12.50 -35.29 -27.79
C ASP A 207 -13.97 -34.89 -28.02
N VAL A 208 -14.60 -34.28 -27.01
CA VAL A 208 -15.97 -33.74 -27.15
C VAL A 208 -16.00 -32.62 -28.18
N CYS A 209 -15.00 -31.71 -28.18
CA CYS A 209 -14.91 -30.64 -29.16
C CYS A 209 -14.76 -31.16 -30.60
N ARG A 210 -13.99 -32.24 -30.78
CA ARG A 210 -13.85 -32.94 -32.06
C ARG A 210 -15.21 -33.50 -32.52
N SER A 211 -16.02 -34.06 -31.62
CA SER A 211 -17.38 -34.53 -31.92
C SER A 211 -18.36 -33.41 -32.26
N MET A 212 -18.01 -32.17 -31.96
CA MET A 212 -18.74 -30.98 -32.39
C MET A 212 -18.39 -30.51 -33.80
N GLY A 213 -17.48 -31.22 -34.49
CA GLY A 213 -17.05 -30.91 -35.85
C GLY A 213 -15.87 -29.94 -35.96
N VAL A 214 -15.13 -29.70 -34.87
CA VAL A 214 -13.97 -28.81 -34.84
C VAL A 214 -12.70 -29.62 -35.12
N ARG A 215 -11.82 -29.11 -35.96
CA ARG A 215 -10.49 -29.67 -36.22
C ARG A 215 -9.53 -29.35 -35.05
N THR A 216 -9.25 -30.36 -34.24
CA THR A 216 -8.46 -30.18 -33.02
C THR A 216 -6.95 -30.29 -33.23
N ASN A 217 -6.52 -30.80 -34.40
CA ASN A 217 -5.13 -31.12 -34.76
C ASN A 217 -4.42 -30.06 -35.59
N VAL A 218 -5.07 -28.93 -35.88
CA VAL A 218 -4.47 -27.79 -36.61
C VAL A 218 -4.27 -26.59 -35.67
N PRO A 219 -3.29 -25.68 -35.93
CA PRO A 219 -3.14 -24.48 -35.21
C PRO A 219 -4.45 -23.71 -35.04
N PHE A 220 -4.72 -23.15 -33.84
CA PHE A 220 -5.97 -22.45 -33.52
C PHE A 220 -6.26 -21.30 -34.50
N ARG A 221 -5.21 -20.59 -34.95
CA ARG A 221 -5.32 -19.51 -35.95
C ARG A 221 -5.91 -20.01 -37.29
N GLU A 222 -5.75 -21.28 -37.64
CA GLU A 222 -6.20 -21.90 -38.91
C GLU A 222 -7.61 -22.46 -38.83
N LEU A 223 -8.27 -22.42 -37.67
CA LEU A 223 -9.67 -22.76 -37.51
C LEU A 223 -10.55 -21.76 -38.23
N THR A 224 -11.66 -22.21 -38.78
CA THR A 224 -12.65 -21.33 -39.40
C THR A 224 -13.34 -20.46 -38.33
N PRO A 225 -13.96 -19.34 -38.70
CA PRO A 225 -14.74 -18.52 -37.75
C PRO A 225 -15.82 -19.32 -37.01
N GLU A 226 -16.48 -20.30 -37.70
CA GLU A 226 -17.49 -21.17 -37.10
C GLU A 226 -16.89 -22.13 -36.09
N GLU A 227 -15.72 -22.74 -36.39
CA GLU A 227 -15.00 -23.58 -35.46
C GLU A 227 -14.55 -22.78 -34.21
N LYS A 228 -13.99 -21.59 -34.40
CA LYS A 228 -13.63 -20.69 -33.28
C LYS A 228 -14.85 -20.28 -32.46
N ALA A 229 -16.00 -20.04 -33.08
CA ALA A 229 -17.25 -19.75 -32.38
C ALA A 229 -17.73 -20.93 -31.52
N ILE A 230 -17.61 -22.15 -32.03
CA ILE A 230 -17.93 -23.37 -31.25
C ILE A 230 -17.01 -23.48 -30.04
N VAL A 231 -15.70 -23.31 -30.24
CA VAL A 231 -14.72 -23.40 -29.13
C VAL A 231 -14.96 -22.36 -28.06
N ASN A 232 -15.19 -21.10 -28.45
CA ASN A 232 -15.33 -19.98 -27.51
C ASN A 232 -16.72 -19.94 -26.84
N ASP A 233 -17.82 -20.09 -27.62
CA ASP A 233 -19.20 -19.81 -27.20
C ASP A 233 -20.19 -20.93 -27.48
N GLY A 234 -19.73 -22.10 -27.98
CA GLY A 234 -20.60 -23.19 -28.34
C GLY A 234 -21.56 -23.61 -27.23
N PRO A 235 -22.77 -24.09 -27.58
CA PRO A 235 -23.80 -24.48 -26.63
C PRO A 235 -23.42 -25.71 -25.82
N MET A 236 -23.87 -25.74 -24.56
CA MET A 236 -23.73 -26.93 -23.71
C MET A 236 -24.64 -28.07 -24.24
N VAL A 237 -24.05 -29.04 -24.92
CA VAL A 237 -24.75 -30.20 -25.44
C VAL A 237 -24.08 -31.47 -24.97
N LYS A 238 -24.87 -32.50 -24.70
CA LYS A 238 -24.38 -33.84 -24.36
C LYS A 238 -23.98 -34.57 -25.64
N LYS A 239 -22.75 -35.05 -25.69
CA LYS A 239 -22.20 -35.80 -26.83
C LYS A 239 -21.71 -37.15 -26.35
N HIS A 240 -21.94 -38.14 -27.20
CA HIS A 240 -21.37 -39.47 -27.04
C HIS A 240 -19.96 -39.49 -27.64
N ILE A 241 -18.97 -39.86 -26.88
CA ILE A 241 -17.56 -39.86 -27.28
C ILE A 241 -16.91 -41.21 -26.98
N PHE A 242 -15.98 -41.58 -27.86
CA PHE A 242 -15.03 -42.67 -27.63
C PHE A 242 -13.72 -42.06 -27.10
N TYR A 243 -13.19 -42.57 -26.00
CA TYR A 243 -11.94 -42.10 -25.46
C TYR A 243 -11.07 -43.26 -24.96
N HIS A 244 -9.76 -43.08 -24.94
CA HIS A 244 -8.81 -44.02 -24.40
C HIS A 244 -8.40 -43.58 -23.00
N PRO A 245 -8.74 -44.34 -21.93
CA PRO A 245 -8.27 -44.04 -20.58
C PRO A 245 -6.74 -44.10 -20.50
N LYS A 246 -6.13 -43.18 -19.76
CA LYS A 246 -4.67 -43.20 -19.57
C LYS A 246 -4.25 -44.54 -18.95
N GLY A 247 -3.40 -45.29 -19.68
CA GLY A 247 -2.88 -46.58 -19.25
C GLY A 247 -3.66 -47.80 -19.69
N SER A 248 -4.70 -47.66 -20.55
CA SER A 248 -5.42 -48.76 -21.21
C SER A 248 -5.40 -48.55 -22.73
N ASN A 249 -5.28 -49.67 -23.47
CA ASN A 249 -5.42 -49.69 -24.92
C ASN A 249 -6.88 -49.88 -25.38
N ASP A 250 -7.80 -50.09 -24.43
CA ASP A 250 -9.21 -50.31 -24.75
C ASP A 250 -9.93 -48.97 -24.88
N ALA A 251 -10.76 -48.84 -25.94
CA ALA A 251 -11.65 -47.70 -26.10
C ALA A 251 -12.82 -47.82 -25.14
N ALA A 252 -13.12 -46.76 -24.41
CA ALA A 252 -14.31 -46.64 -23.57
C ALA A 252 -15.29 -45.62 -24.17
N GLU A 253 -16.57 -45.84 -24.00
CA GLU A 253 -17.65 -44.97 -24.44
C GLU A 253 -18.18 -44.15 -23.24
N LEU A 254 -18.37 -42.84 -23.44
CA LEU A 254 -18.88 -41.95 -22.41
C LEU A 254 -19.77 -40.86 -23.02
N ASP A 255 -20.90 -40.64 -22.38
CA ASP A 255 -21.70 -39.44 -22.62
C ASP A 255 -21.14 -38.26 -21.84
N PHE A 256 -20.61 -37.25 -22.50
CA PHE A 256 -20.02 -36.07 -21.85
C PHE A 256 -20.65 -34.79 -22.36
N THR A 257 -20.83 -33.81 -21.44
CA THR A 257 -21.39 -32.51 -21.80
C THR A 257 -20.29 -31.60 -22.31
N TYR A 258 -20.47 -31.02 -23.50
CA TYR A 258 -19.59 -30.02 -24.05
C TYR A 258 -19.69 -28.72 -23.26
N PHE A 259 -18.56 -28.14 -22.89
CA PHE A 259 -18.43 -26.79 -22.32
C PHE A 259 -17.46 -26.01 -23.18
N SER A 260 -17.94 -24.94 -23.81
CA SER A 260 -17.07 -23.98 -24.49
C SER A 260 -16.05 -23.38 -23.54
N ALA A 261 -15.01 -22.72 -24.05
CA ALA A 261 -13.97 -22.10 -23.24
C ALA A 261 -14.56 -21.10 -22.24
N VAL A 262 -15.50 -20.23 -22.67
CA VAL A 262 -16.22 -19.28 -21.80
C VAL A 262 -17.04 -20.01 -20.75
N LYS A 263 -17.86 -21.01 -21.13
CA LYS A 263 -18.71 -21.77 -20.20
C LYS A 263 -17.90 -22.59 -19.20
N THR A 264 -16.70 -22.99 -19.55
CA THR A 264 -15.77 -23.67 -18.63
C THR A 264 -15.34 -22.74 -17.50
N VAL A 265 -15.00 -21.48 -17.83
CA VAL A 265 -14.61 -20.47 -16.83
C VAL A 265 -15.82 -20.08 -15.97
N GLU A 266 -16.99 -19.80 -16.57
CA GLU A 266 -18.22 -19.46 -15.85
C GLU A 266 -18.64 -20.55 -14.86
N ASN A 267 -18.60 -21.82 -15.31
CA ASN A 267 -18.93 -22.97 -14.47
C ASN A 267 -17.93 -23.20 -13.35
N ALA A 268 -16.64 -22.94 -13.61
CA ALA A 268 -15.60 -23.02 -12.60
C ALA A 268 -15.80 -21.90 -11.56
N LEU A 269 -16.09 -20.67 -12.00
CA LEU A 269 -16.36 -19.53 -11.11
C LEU A 269 -17.57 -19.80 -10.19
N ALA A 270 -18.64 -20.35 -10.73
CA ALA A 270 -19.85 -20.68 -9.95
C ALA A 270 -19.61 -21.75 -8.87
N LYS A 271 -18.56 -22.57 -9.02
CA LYS A 271 -18.20 -23.64 -8.09
C LYS A 271 -17.08 -23.29 -7.13
N VAL A 272 -16.53 -22.08 -7.19
CA VAL A 272 -15.47 -21.63 -6.27
C VAL A 272 -16.00 -21.59 -4.85
N LYS A 273 -15.28 -22.27 -3.93
CA LYS A 273 -15.62 -22.32 -2.49
C LYS A 273 -14.52 -21.72 -1.62
N ASP A 274 -13.31 -21.59 -2.13
CA ASP A 274 -12.13 -21.15 -1.40
C ASP A 274 -11.24 -20.23 -2.24
N GLU A 275 -10.28 -19.61 -1.60
CA GLU A 275 -9.33 -18.68 -2.21
C GLU A 275 -8.43 -19.37 -3.26
N SER A 276 -8.08 -20.63 -3.04
CA SER A 276 -7.25 -21.40 -3.97
C SER A 276 -8.01 -21.68 -5.27
N GLY A 277 -9.30 -22.00 -5.18
CA GLY A 277 -10.20 -22.12 -6.33
C GLY A 277 -10.33 -20.80 -7.09
N MET A 278 -10.47 -19.67 -6.36
CA MET A 278 -10.55 -18.35 -6.97
C MET A 278 -9.26 -18.00 -7.74
N LYS A 279 -8.08 -18.20 -7.18
CA LYS A 279 -6.80 -17.93 -7.87
C LYS A 279 -6.63 -18.69 -9.18
N ARG A 280 -7.20 -19.89 -9.29
CA ARG A 280 -7.16 -20.68 -10.55
C ARG A 280 -8.05 -20.09 -11.64
N VAL A 281 -9.19 -19.51 -11.25
CA VAL A 281 -10.18 -18.96 -12.20
C VAL A 281 -9.85 -17.51 -12.54
N GLU A 282 -9.34 -16.74 -11.59
CA GLU A 282 -9.11 -15.29 -11.66
C GLU A 282 -8.28 -14.87 -12.88
N ARG A 283 -7.30 -15.66 -13.29
CA ARG A 283 -6.48 -15.40 -14.48
C ARG A 283 -7.26 -15.37 -15.81
N PHE A 284 -8.49 -15.89 -15.83
CA PHE A 284 -9.38 -15.88 -16.99
C PHE A 284 -10.46 -14.81 -16.87
N LEU A 285 -10.44 -14.01 -15.81
CA LEU A 285 -11.44 -12.99 -15.53
C LEU A 285 -10.83 -11.60 -15.65
N ARG A 286 -11.66 -10.68 -16.15
CA ARG A 286 -11.41 -9.25 -16.05
C ARG A 286 -12.53 -8.59 -15.28
N LEU A 287 -12.23 -7.43 -14.71
CA LEU A 287 -13.21 -6.59 -14.05
C LEU A 287 -13.68 -5.52 -15.03
N ASP A 288 -14.96 -5.57 -15.37
CA ASP A 288 -15.61 -4.58 -16.23
C ASP A 288 -16.55 -3.71 -15.39
N VAL A 289 -16.74 -2.47 -15.83
CA VAL A 289 -17.76 -1.58 -15.23
C VAL A 289 -19.14 -2.22 -15.39
N CYS A 290 -19.92 -2.23 -14.31
CA CYS A 290 -21.27 -2.81 -14.34
C CYS A 290 -22.13 -2.10 -15.40
N PRO A 291 -22.76 -2.83 -16.35
CA PRO A 291 -23.53 -2.23 -17.44
C PRO A 291 -24.77 -1.49 -16.94
N ASP A 292 -25.40 -1.94 -15.84
CA ASP A 292 -26.66 -1.39 -15.34
C ASP A 292 -26.44 -0.12 -14.53
N CYS A 293 -25.53 -0.15 -13.56
CA CYS A 293 -25.28 1.03 -12.73
C CYS A 293 -24.15 1.92 -13.27
N ARG A 294 -23.43 1.49 -14.31
CA ARG A 294 -22.32 2.22 -14.92
C ARG A 294 -21.26 2.67 -13.89
N GLY A 295 -20.94 1.77 -12.96
CA GLY A 295 -19.97 2.01 -11.90
C GLY A 295 -20.52 2.75 -10.67
N SER A 296 -21.75 3.28 -10.71
CA SER A 296 -22.30 4.07 -9.59
C SER A 296 -22.56 3.26 -8.31
N ARG A 297 -22.64 1.93 -8.41
CA ARG A 297 -22.98 0.99 -7.32
C ARG A 297 -24.44 1.01 -6.88
N PHE A 298 -25.18 2.10 -7.15
CA PHE A 298 -26.57 2.29 -6.73
C PHE A 298 -27.57 1.66 -7.69
N SER A 299 -28.67 1.14 -7.14
CA SER A 299 -29.84 0.74 -7.92
C SER A 299 -30.51 1.96 -8.58
N GLU A 300 -31.38 1.73 -9.58
CA GLU A 300 -32.18 2.79 -10.18
C GLU A 300 -33.08 3.49 -9.15
N ALA A 301 -33.68 2.71 -8.23
CA ALA A 301 -34.51 3.26 -7.18
C ALA A 301 -33.74 4.19 -6.23
N ALA A 302 -32.51 3.83 -5.87
CA ALA A 302 -31.67 4.66 -5.02
C ALA A 302 -31.17 5.94 -5.72
N ARG A 303 -31.09 5.94 -7.06
CA ARG A 303 -30.72 7.12 -7.88
C ARG A 303 -31.93 8.02 -8.26
N ALA A 304 -33.14 7.55 -7.96
CA ALA A 304 -34.35 8.30 -8.32
C ALA A 304 -34.53 9.60 -7.50
N PRO A 305 -34.26 9.68 -6.19
CA PRO A 305 -34.35 10.93 -5.43
C PRO A 305 -33.38 11.99 -5.96
N LYS A 306 -33.82 13.25 -6.03
CA LYS A 306 -33.07 14.37 -6.56
C LYS A 306 -33.08 15.56 -5.60
N ILE A 307 -31.89 16.15 -5.32
CA ILE A 307 -31.75 17.47 -4.66
C ILE A 307 -31.17 18.44 -5.67
N MET A 308 -31.82 19.58 -5.89
CA MET A 308 -31.46 20.54 -6.94
C MET A 308 -31.28 19.89 -8.33
N GLY A 309 -32.09 18.87 -8.64
CA GLY A 309 -32.03 18.14 -9.89
C GLY A 309 -30.94 17.07 -10.03
N VAL A 310 -30.06 16.91 -9.04
CA VAL A 310 -28.90 16.00 -9.03
C VAL A 310 -29.20 14.77 -8.17
N SER A 311 -28.77 13.58 -8.59
CA SER A 311 -28.91 12.33 -7.84
C SER A 311 -27.73 12.06 -6.90
N ILE A 312 -27.92 11.11 -5.97
CA ILE A 312 -26.88 10.76 -5.00
C ILE A 312 -25.60 10.24 -5.65
N ASP A 313 -25.70 9.49 -6.74
CA ASP A 313 -24.53 8.98 -7.46
C ASP A 313 -23.78 10.08 -8.25
N GLU A 314 -24.51 11.04 -8.82
CA GLU A 314 -23.92 12.20 -9.49
C GLU A 314 -23.16 13.08 -8.50
N VAL A 315 -23.76 13.36 -7.35
CA VAL A 315 -23.13 14.15 -6.25
C VAL A 315 -21.94 13.41 -5.66
N SER A 316 -22.03 12.08 -5.50
CA SER A 316 -20.92 11.26 -4.96
C SER A 316 -19.68 11.23 -5.84
N ARG A 317 -19.79 11.57 -7.13
CA ARG A 317 -18.66 11.69 -8.08
C ARG A 317 -17.98 13.04 -8.05
N MET A 318 -18.59 14.05 -7.44
CA MET A 318 -17.96 15.36 -7.31
C MET A 318 -16.73 15.27 -6.42
N PRO A 319 -15.62 15.98 -6.74
CA PRO A 319 -14.56 16.24 -5.78
C PRO A 319 -15.13 16.78 -4.47
N LEU A 320 -14.54 16.44 -3.33
CA LEU A 320 -15.07 16.85 -2.03
C LEU A 320 -15.18 18.38 -1.89
N VAL A 321 -14.26 19.14 -2.49
CA VAL A 321 -14.30 20.60 -2.50
C VAL A 321 -15.55 21.13 -3.20
N ASP A 322 -15.90 20.55 -4.36
CA ASP A 322 -17.09 20.95 -5.13
C ASP A 322 -18.38 20.46 -4.45
N LEU A 323 -18.32 19.27 -3.85
CA LEU A 323 -19.42 18.72 -3.07
C LEU A 323 -19.75 19.60 -1.87
N CYS A 324 -18.78 20.13 -1.13
CA CYS A 324 -19.00 21.09 -0.06
C CYS A 324 -19.72 22.35 -0.57
N ALA A 325 -19.24 22.93 -1.67
CA ALA A 325 -19.88 24.10 -2.28
C ALA A 325 -21.30 23.80 -2.78
N TRP A 326 -21.59 22.56 -3.18
CA TRP A 326 -22.94 22.12 -3.54
C TRP A 326 -23.82 21.96 -2.30
N VAL A 327 -23.32 21.35 -1.22
CA VAL A 327 -24.05 21.16 0.06
C VAL A 327 -24.45 22.50 0.67
N ASP A 328 -23.58 23.51 0.65
CA ASP A 328 -23.84 24.85 1.19
C ASP A 328 -25.06 25.55 0.53
N ARG A 329 -25.39 25.16 -0.72
CA ARG A 329 -26.54 25.72 -1.46
C ARG A 329 -27.86 25.00 -1.18
N VAL A 330 -27.83 23.79 -0.58
CA VAL A 330 -29.03 22.96 -0.36
C VAL A 330 -30.08 23.68 0.48
N PRO A 331 -29.77 24.29 1.66
CA PRO A 331 -30.79 24.95 2.48
C PRO A 331 -31.58 26.04 1.74
N ALA A 332 -30.90 26.84 0.93
CA ALA A 332 -31.53 27.92 0.18
C ALA A 332 -32.50 27.44 -0.92
N SER A 333 -32.29 26.18 -1.40
CA SER A 333 -33.14 25.58 -2.45
C SER A 333 -34.46 24.99 -1.92
N LEU A 334 -34.65 24.96 -0.60
CA LEU A 334 -35.75 24.26 0.05
C LEU A 334 -36.85 25.22 0.59
N PRO A 335 -38.08 24.74 0.77
CA PRO A 335 -39.12 25.49 1.46
C PRO A 335 -38.69 25.98 2.85
N PRO A 336 -39.17 27.15 3.33
CA PRO A 336 -38.69 27.72 4.59
C PRO A 336 -38.81 26.78 5.78
N GLU A 337 -39.88 25.96 5.85
CA GLU A 337 -40.12 25.00 6.93
C GLU A 337 -39.13 23.85 6.97
N MET A 338 -38.44 23.58 5.86
CA MET A 338 -37.44 22.51 5.77
C MET A 338 -35.99 23.00 6.03
N ARG A 339 -35.76 24.31 6.00
CA ARG A 339 -34.41 24.89 6.11
C ARG A 339 -33.70 24.56 7.41
N PRO A 340 -34.36 24.64 8.62
CA PRO A 340 -33.63 24.33 9.86
C PRO A 340 -33.08 22.90 9.90
N MET A 341 -33.80 21.93 9.36
CA MET A 341 -33.32 20.54 9.25
C MET A 341 -32.20 20.43 8.22
N ALA A 342 -32.32 21.11 7.08
CA ALA A 342 -31.29 21.12 6.06
C ALA A 342 -29.99 21.75 6.57
N GLU A 343 -30.06 22.87 7.24
CA GLU A 343 -28.92 23.57 7.87
C GLU A 343 -28.21 22.65 8.84
N SER A 344 -28.91 21.95 9.71
CA SER A 344 -28.32 20.98 10.66
C SER A 344 -27.61 19.82 9.97
N LEU A 345 -28.19 19.26 8.91
CA LEU A 345 -27.58 18.18 8.14
C LEU A 345 -26.35 18.66 7.34
N CYS A 346 -26.43 19.85 6.74
CA CYS A 346 -25.32 20.47 6.01
C CYS A 346 -24.17 20.83 6.96
N GLU A 347 -24.46 21.35 8.14
CA GLU A 347 -23.46 21.63 9.18
C GLU A 347 -22.77 20.36 9.64
N ALA A 348 -23.50 19.26 9.91
CA ALA A 348 -22.91 17.98 10.27
C ALA A 348 -22.02 17.39 9.16
N PHE A 349 -22.39 17.58 7.88
CA PHE A 349 -21.56 17.24 6.74
C PHE A 349 -20.29 18.10 6.70
N GLY A 350 -20.47 19.42 6.81
CA GLY A 350 -19.39 20.42 6.73
C GLY A 350 -18.31 20.21 7.79
N HIS A 351 -18.68 19.92 9.02
CA HIS A 351 -17.70 19.60 10.08
C HIS A 351 -16.76 18.44 9.76
N THR A 352 -17.30 17.37 9.20
CA THR A 352 -16.47 16.22 8.80
C THR A 352 -15.66 16.52 7.55
N ALA A 353 -16.27 17.21 6.57
CA ALA A 353 -15.63 17.56 5.30
C ALA A 353 -14.46 18.55 5.48
N ALA A 354 -14.60 19.56 6.37
CA ALA A 354 -13.55 20.54 6.65
C ALA A 354 -12.22 19.88 7.05
N ARG A 355 -12.27 18.88 7.94
CA ARG A 355 -11.07 18.14 8.35
C ARG A 355 -10.40 17.39 7.21
N LEU A 356 -11.18 16.84 6.29
CA LEU A 356 -10.65 16.17 5.11
C LEU A 356 -10.03 17.16 4.12
N LEU A 357 -10.61 18.36 4.01
CA LEU A 357 -10.05 19.47 3.21
C LEU A 357 -8.71 19.93 3.79
N ASP A 358 -8.64 20.15 5.11
CA ASP A 358 -7.42 20.54 5.83
C ASP A 358 -6.29 19.52 5.64
N LEU A 359 -6.65 18.22 5.61
CA LEU A 359 -5.72 17.13 5.34
C LEU A 359 -5.41 16.94 3.83
N GLY A 360 -5.87 17.85 2.96
CA GLY A 360 -5.56 17.84 1.54
C GLY A 360 -6.24 16.73 0.74
N LEU A 361 -7.41 16.23 1.19
CA LEU A 361 -8.18 15.18 0.50
C LEU A 361 -9.34 15.76 -0.33
N GLY A 362 -9.36 17.06 -0.57
CA GLY A 362 -10.43 17.78 -1.27
C GLY A 362 -10.65 17.34 -2.72
N TYR A 363 -9.66 16.75 -3.36
CA TYR A 363 -9.75 16.25 -4.73
C TYR A 363 -10.40 14.88 -4.86
N LEU A 364 -10.59 14.14 -3.75
CA LEU A 364 -11.22 12.83 -3.75
C LEU A 364 -12.74 12.95 -3.83
N SER A 365 -13.37 12.04 -4.59
CA SER A 365 -14.82 11.89 -4.65
C SER A 365 -15.30 10.80 -3.68
N LEU A 366 -16.55 10.90 -3.21
CA LEU A 366 -17.10 9.93 -2.26
C LEU A 366 -17.23 8.52 -2.83
N ASP A 367 -17.37 8.38 -4.15
CA ASP A 367 -17.46 7.09 -4.85
C ASP A 367 -16.08 6.44 -5.10
N ARG A 368 -14.97 7.15 -4.85
CA ARG A 368 -13.63 6.61 -5.02
C ARG A 368 -13.44 5.34 -4.22
N ALA A 369 -13.11 4.23 -4.88
CA ALA A 369 -12.91 2.95 -4.20
C ALA A 369 -11.75 3.05 -3.19
N ALA A 370 -11.99 2.68 -1.94
CA ALA A 370 -11.01 2.81 -0.87
C ALA A 370 -9.74 1.96 -1.09
N SER A 371 -9.85 0.87 -1.87
CA SER A 371 -8.72 0.05 -2.30
C SER A 371 -7.76 0.76 -3.27
N THR A 372 -8.22 1.82 -3.96
CA THR A 372 -7.42 2.61 -4.90
C THR A 372 -6.75 3.82 -4.26
N LEU A 373 -7.02 4.06 -2.98
CA LEU A 373 -6.36 5.12 -2.21
C LEU A 373 -4.92 4.74 -1.88
N SER A 374 -4.02 5.69 -1.95
CA SER A 374 -2.64 5.54 -1.48
C SER A 374 -2.61 5.27 0.04
N THR A 375 -1.48 4.82 0.55
CA THR A 375 -1.31 4.58 1.99
C THR A 375 -1.55 5.86 2.81
N GLY A 376 -0.96 6.99 2.39
CA GLY A 376 -1.16 8.27 3.04
C GLY A 376 -2.59 8.80 2.97
N GLU A 377 -3.30 8.62 1.83
CA GLU A 377 -4.73 8.98 1.72
C GLU A 377 -5.59 8.17 2.68
N ARG A 378 -5.35 6.85 2.79
CA ARG A 378 -6.06 5.99 3.75
C ARG A 378 -5.80 6.40 5.20
N GLN A 379 -4.56 6.72 5.54
CA GLN A 379 -4.18 7.14 6.89
C GLN A 379 -4.84 8.47 7.26
N ARG A 380 -4.82 9.47 6.36
CA ARG A 380 -5.50 10.77 6.56
C ARG A 380 -7.00 10.63 6.68
N MET A 381 -7.62 9.76 5.88
CA MET A 381 -9.03 9.42 6.00
C MET A 381 -9.37 8.85 7.38
N GLN A 382 -8.54 7.96 7.93
CA GLN A 382 -8.72 7.40 9.27
C GLN A 382 -8.50 8.47 10.36
N LEU A 383 -7.52 9.34 10.20
CA LEU A 383 -7.27 10.44 11.12
C LEU A 383 -8.46 11.39 11.21
N ALA A 384 -8.99 11.83 10.06
CA ALA A 384 -10.19 12.70 10.02
C ALA A 384 -11.39 12.04 10.73
N ARG A 385 -11.55 10.71 10.57
CA ARG A 385 -12.60 9.95 11.26
C ARG A 385 -12.38 9.89 12.78
N ALA A 386 -11.14 9.68 13.22
CA ALA A 386 -10.81 9.59 14.65
C ALA A 386 -11.13 10.88 15.40
N VAL A 387 -10.81 12.03 14.78
CA VAL A 387 -11.03 13.37 15.36
C VAL A 387 -12.50 13.78 15.41
N ARG A 388 -13.33 13.25 14.52
CA ARG A 388 -14.76 13.61 14.46
C ARG A 388 -15.52 13.40 15.78
N ASN A 389 -15.14 12.39 16.55
CA ASN A 389 -15.92 11.91 17.69
C ASN A 389 -15.78 12.79 18.96
N ARG A 390 -14.95 13.84 18.97
CA ARG A 390 -14.71 14.76 20.10
C ARG A 390 -14.62 14.03 21.45
N THR A 391 -13.90 12.88 21.45
CA THR A 391 -13.65 12.13 22.67
C THR A 391 -12.63 12.89 23.53
N THR A 392 -12.74 12.78 24.84
CA THR A 392 -11.80 13.40 25.79
C THR A 392 -11.13 12.31 26.62
N GLY A 393 -9.90 12.57 27.07
CA GLY A 393 -9.15 11.64 27.91
C GLY A 393 -8.68 10.37 27.18
N VAL A 394 -8.41 10.47 25.88
CA VAL A 394 -7.92 9.37 25.03
C VAL A 394 -6.46 9.59 24.70
N LEU A 395 -5.68 8.52 24.59
CA LEU A 395 -4.34 8.52 24.03
C LEU A 395 -4.42 8.20 22.53
N TYR A 396 -4.13 9.18 21.68
CA TYR A 396 -3.99 8.98 20.24
C TYR A 396 -2.53 8.64 19.90
N VAL A 397 -2.28 7.46 19.39
CA VAL A 397 -0.96 7.03 18.90
C VAL A 397 -0.95 7.17 17.39
N LEU A 398 -0.19 8.13 16.88
CA LEU A 398 -0.03 8.43 15.46
C LEU A 398 1.32 7.89 14.99
N ASP A 399 1.30 6.85 14.14
CA ASP A 399 2.52 6.23 13.62
C ASP A 399 2.81 6.72 12.21
N GLU A 400 3.79 7.61 12.09
CA GLU A 400 4.22 8.30 10.86
C GLU A 400 3.06 8.95 10.07
N PRO A 401 2.28 9.84 10.70
CA PRO A 401 1.14 10.47 10.03
C PRO A 401 1.53 11.44 8.90
N SER A 402 2.80 11.83 8.80
CA SER A 402 3.35 12.67 7.74
C SER A 402 3.56 11.94 6.40
N ILE A 403 3.45 10.60 6.37
CA ILE A 403 3.75 9.80 5.19
C ILE A 403 3.04 10.29 3.93
N GLY A 404 3.83 10.57 2.87
CA GLY A 404 3.32 10.99 1.57
C GLY A 404 2.60 12.35 1.61
N LEU A 405 2.81 13.15 2.66
CA LEU A 405 2.32 14.52 2.74
C LEU A 405 3.26 15.47 2.01
N HIS A 406 2.68 16.25 1.11
CA HIS A 406 3.36 17.45 0.63
C HIS A 406 3.44 18.49 1.77
N PRO A 407 4.52 19.28 1.89
CA PRO A 407 4.66 20.31 2.95
C PRO A 407 3.45 21.22 3.14
N ALA A 408 2.71 21.52 2.08
CA ALA A 408 1.48 22.31 2.16
C ALA A 408 0.35 21.62 2.97
N ASN A 409 0.37 20.30 3.10
CA ASN A 409 -0.63 19.53 3.83
C ASN A 409 -0.20 19.22 5.28
N VAL A 410 1.06 19.43 5.61
CA VAL A 410 1.60 19.27 6.98
C VAL A 410 0.90 20.22 7.96
N GLU A 411 0.58 21.45 7.54
CA GLU A 411 -0.12 22.43 8.37
C GLU A 411 -1.51 21.93 8.82
N GLY A 412 -2.25 21.25 7.93
CA GLY A 412 -3.53 20.64 8.29
C GLY A 412 -3.38 19.52 9.33
N LEU A 413 -2.33 18.71 9.23
CA LEU A 413 -2.03 17.67 10.21
C LEU A 413 -1.69 18.28 11.58
N LYS A 414 -0.89 19.36 11.62
CA LYS A 414 -0.57 20.11 12.86
C LYS A 414 -1.84 20.62 13.53
N ALA A 415 -2.74 21.27 12.76
CA ALA A 415 -4.01 21.77 13.28
C ALA A 415 -4.85 20.64 13.90
N VAL A 416 -4.92 19.47 13.26
CA VAL A 416 -5.63 18.29 13.78
C VAL A 416 -5.03 17.82 15.11
N MET A 417 -3.70 17.78 15.25
CA MET A 417 -3.04 17.38 16.50
C MET A 417 -3.34 18.36 17.63
N HIS A 418 -3.28 19.66 17.36
CA HIS A 418 -3.62 20.70 18.35
C HIS A 418 -5.10 20.62 18.77
N ASP A 419 -6.03 20.38 17.85
CA ASP A 419 -7.44 20.20 18.17
C ASP A 419 -7.67 19.00 19.10
N LEU A 420 -6.99 17.86 18.84
CA LEU A 420 -7.07 16.69 19.72
C LEU A 420 -6.64 17.03 21.15
N VAL A 421 -5.55 17.77 21.30
CA VAL A 421 -5.04 18.20 22.62
C VAL A 421 -5.99 19.22 23.27
N ALA A 422 -6.53 20.17 22.50
CA ALA A 422 -7.50 21.15 22.98
C ALA A 422 -8.80 20.48 23.48
N ASP A 423 -9.20 19.35 22.88
CA ASP A 423 -10.31 18.53 23.33
C ASP A 423 -9.97 17.65 24.57
N GLY A 424 -8.78 17.84 25.20
CA GLY A 424 -8.37 17.14 26.41
C GLY A 424 -7.81 15.74 26.19
N ASN A 425 -7.22 15.48 25.03
CA ASN A 425 -6.58 14.21 24.70
C ASN A 425 -5.05 14.33 24.75
N THR A 426 -4.39 13.19 24.73
CA THR A 426 -2.92 13.09 24.60
C THR A 426 -2.58 12.56 23.21
N VAL A 427 -1.65 13.20 22.52
CA VAL A 427 -1.16 12.76 21.21
C VAL A 427 0.27 12.24 21.38
N LEU A 428 0.48 10.96 21.09
CA LEU A 428 1.79 10.34 20.98
C LEU A 428 2.11 10.19 19.50
N LEU A 429 3.08 10.93 19.03
CA LEU A 429 3.47 11.04 17.63
C LEU A 429 4.78 10.30 17.40
N VAL A 430 4.78 9.26 16.57
CA VAL A 430 6.02 8.68 16.03
C VAL A 430 6.22 9.26 14.64
N ASP A 431 7.25 10.06 14.45
CA ASP A 431 7.52 10.66 13.13
C ASP A 431 9.02 10.92 12.93
N HIS A 432 9.39 11.19 11.69
CA HIS A 432 10.73 11.58 11.25
C HIS A 432 10.76 13.00 10.66
N ASP A 433 9.60 13.55 10.35
CA ASP A 433 9.46 14.91 9.82
C ASP A 433 9.77 15.92 10.91
N VAL A 434 10.82 16.70 10.67
CA VAL A 434 11.33 17.73 11.60
C VAL A 434 10.29 18.83 11.85
N ASP A 435 9.51 19.22 10.83
CA ASP A 435 8.52 20.28 10.95
C ASP A 435 7.33 19.86 11.83
N ILE A 436 7.02 18.57 11.86
CA ILE A 436 5.99 17.99 12.72
C ILE A 436 6.53 17.78 14.14
N LEU A 437 7.75 17.27 14.27
CA LEU A 437 8.37 17.07 15.59
C LEU A 437 8.54 18.39 16.36
N ARG A 438 8.71 19.53 15.68
CA ARG A 438 8.74 20.86 16.31
C ARG A 438 7.44 21.27 17.00
N GLU A 439 6.32 20.66 16.68
CA GLU A 439 5.04 20.89 17.35
C GLU A 439 4.89 20.13 18.68
N ALA A 440 5.85 19.24 19.00
CA ALA A 440 5.79 18.47 20.22
C ALA A 440 6.14 19.33 21.46
N ASP A 441 5.33 19.21 22.51
CA ASP A 441 5.65 19.77 23.84
C ASP A 441 6.85 19.07 24.48
N ARG A 442 7.04 17.77 24.16
CA ARG A 442 8.15 16.92 24.62
C ARG A 442 8.53 15.94 23.54
N ILE A 443 9.82 15.70 23.38
CA ILE A 443 10.36 14.66 22.49
C ILE A 443 11.04 13.59 23.33
N ILE A 444 10.82 12.33 22.97
CA ILE A 444 11.52 11.14 23.48
C ILE A 444 12.29 10.56 22.30
N GLU A 445 13.61 10.57 22.36
CA GLU A 445 14.45 10.07 21.30
C GLU A 445 14.96 8.65 21.62
N MET A 446 14.65 7.72 20.71
CA MET A 446 15.04 6.32 20.80
C MET A 446 16.29 6.04 19.98
N GLY A 447 17.24 5.31 20.57
CA GLY A 447 18.50 5.06 19.90
C GLY A 447 19.43 4.14 20.70
N PRO A 448 20.76 4.28 20.50
CA PRO A 448 21.42 5.20 19.53
C PRO A 448 21.38 4.69 18.08
N LYS A 449 21.16 3.39 17.87
CA LYS A 449 21.13 2.75 16.57
C LYS A 449 19.88 1.87 16.40
N ALA A 450 19.81 1.18 15.28
CA ALA A 450 18.76 0.23 14.99
C ALA A 450 18.99 -1.17 15.61
N GLY A 451 17.94 -1.97 15.70
CA GLY A 451 18.00 -3.39 16.10
C GLY A 451 18.59 -3.62 17.50
N ARG A 452 19.56 -4.52 17.60
CA ARG A 452 20.16 -4.90 18.87
C ARG A 452 20.95 -3.78 19.55
N GLU A 453 21.43 -2.77 18.83
CA GLU A 453 22.14 -1.63 19.41
C GLU A 453 21.20 -0.48 19.78
N GLY A 454 19.92 -0.55 19.42
CA GLY A 454 18.87 0.39 19.79
C GLY A 454 18.13 0.04 21.08
N GLY A 455 16.88 0.49 21.16
CA GLY A 455 15.94 0.13 22.22
C GLY A 455 16.15 0.87 23.55
N ARG A 456 16.79 2.03 23.54
CA ARG A 456 17.00 2.90 24.72
C ARG A 456 16.52 4.30 24.44
N VAL A 457 16.12 5.02 25.48
CA VAL A 457 15.96 6.46 25.42
C VAL A 457 17.35 7.08 25.51
N ILE A 458 17.74 7.88 24.50
CA ILE A 458 19.05 8.56 24.43
C ILE A 458 18.94 10.03 24.80
N ALA A 459 17.77 10.63 24.55
CA ALA A 459 17.46 12.01 24.89
C ALA A 459 15.97 12.16 25.16
N GLU A 460 15.59 13.05 26.07
CA GLU A 460 14.20 13.44 26.30
C GLU A 460 14.13 14.88 26.81
N GLY A 461 13.13 15.63 26.39
CA GLY A 461 12.97 17.02 26.77
C GLY A 461 12.04 17.79 25.84
N SER A 462 11.95 19.10 26.02
CA SER A 462 11.35 20.03 25.07
C SER A 462 12.19 20.09 23.79
N VAL A 463 11.62 20.64 22.70
CA VAL A 463 12.34 20.79 21.43
C VAL A 463 13.69 21.49 21.64
N GLY A 464 13.73 22.61 22.40
CA GLY A 464 14.96 23.35 22.64
C GLY A 464 15.99 22.57 23.49
N GLU A 465 15.55 21.71 24.42
CA GLU A 465 16.46 20.83 25.17
C GLU A 465 17.07 19.76 24.29
N ILE A 466 16.28 19.20 23.33
CA ILE A 466 16.77 18.22 22.36
C ILE A 466 17.75 18.85 21.36
N GLU A 467 17.48 20.08 20.89
CA GLU A 467 18.39 20.83 20.03
C GLU A 467 19.75 21.09 20.70
N ALA A 468 19.75 21.34 22.01
CA ALA A 468 20.97 21.59 22.78
C ALA A 468 21.69 20.31 23.23
N ASN A 469 21.08 19.15 23.11
CA ASN A 469 21.65 17.90 23.61
C ASN A 469 22.61 17.29 22.59
N SER A 470 23.88 17.16 22.97
CA SER A 470 24.95 16.60 22.13
C SER A 470 24.76 15.11 21.79
N ASP A 471 24.00 14.37 22.61
CA ASP A 471 23.73 12.95 22.40
C ASP A 471 22.52 12.72 21.48
N SER A 472 21.76 13.78 21.18
CA SER A 472 20.62 13.72 20.29
C SER A 472 21.06 13.63 18.83
N MET A 473 20.49 12.65 18.12
CA MET A 473 20.70 12.47 16.68
C MET A 473 19.75 13.35 15.85
N ILE A 474 18.54 13.64 16.37
CA ILE A 474 17.55 14.50 15.69
C ILE A 474 17.79 15.99 15.97
N GLY A 475 18.40 16.35 17.10
CA GLY A 475 18.63 17.73 17.54
C GLY A 475 19.29 18.62 16.48
N PRO A 476 20.37 18.21 15.81
CA PRO A 476 20.98 18.99 14.73
C PRO A 476 20.03 19.33 13.59
N TYR A 477 19.08 18.44 13.26
CA TYR A 477 18.10 18.67 12.19
C TYR A 477 16.96 19.58 12.67
N LEU A 478 16.55 19.46 13.93
CA LEU A 478 15.64 20.40 14.56
C LEU A 478 16.24 21.83 14.56
N SER A 479 17.54 21.98 14.76
CA SER A 479 18.24 23.26 14.69
C SER A 479 18.46 23.78 13.24
N GLY A 480 17.95 23.07 12.21
CA GLY A 480 18.00 23.51 10.82
C GLY A 480 19.16 22.96 9.98
N ARG A 481 19.94 21.98 10.48
CA ARG A 481 20.93 21.29 9.64
C ARG A 481 20.21 20.56 8.49
N PRO A 482 20.61 20.76 7.22
CA PRO A 482 20.01 20.00 6.10
C PRO A 482 20.40 18.52 6.20
N ALA A 483 19.44 17.64 5.88
CA ALA A 483 19.68 16.20 5.85
C ALA A 483 20.63 15.80 4.71
N VAL A 484 20.63 16.54 3.61
CA VAL A 484 21.39 16.24 2.41
C VAL A 484 22.25 17.44 1.99
N VAL A 485 23.53 17.17 1.75
CA VAL A 485 24.44 18.12 1.10
C VAL A 485 25.09 17.39 -0.09
N ARG A 486 24.81 17.84 -1.31
CA ARG A 486 25.31 17.23 -2.55
C ARG A 486 25.91 18.29 -3.46
N THR A 487 27.02 17.95 -4.12
CA THR A 487 27.55 18.74 -5.22
C THR A 487 26.72 18.50 -6.49
N LYS A 488 26.06 19.55 -6.97
CA LYS A 488 25.19 19.46 -8.14
C LYS A 488 25.96 19.55 -9.45
N THR A 489 25.39 19.01 -10.49
CA THR A 489 25.89 19.18 -11.85
C THR A 489 25.78 20.64 -12.28
N PRO A 490 26.81 21.25 -12.88
CA PRO A 490 26.75 22.59 -13.44
C PRO A 490 25.62 22.72 -14.47
N ARG A 491 24.94 23.87 -14.51
CA ARG A 491 23.77 24.11 -15.39
C ARG A 491 24.06 23.82 -16.84
N ASP A 492 25.23 24.22 -17.33
CA ASP A 492 25.63 24.06 -18.73
C ASP A 492 25.87 22.59 -19.11
N SER A 493 26.10 21.69 -18.14
CA SER A 493 26.35 20.27 -18.35
C SER A 493 25.14 19.37 -18.07
N LEU A 494 23.98 19.94 -17.73
CA LEU A 494 22.82 19.15 -17.34
C LEU A 494 22.36 18.18 -18.45
N PHE A 495 22.35 18.63 -19.70
CA PHE A 495 21.91 17.86 -20.87
C PHE A 495 23.06 17.28 -21.71
N GLU A 496 24.28 17.24 -21.19
CA GLU A 496 25.46 16.75 -21.90
C GLU A 496 25.32 15.30 -22.40
N HIS A 497 24.63 14.47 -21.61
CA HIS A 497 24.33 13.07 -21.95
C HIS A 497 23.03 12.90 -22.75
N GLY A 498 22.40 13.99 -23.19
CA GLY A 498 21.11 14.00 -23.87
C GLY A 498 19.92 14.08 -22.91
N GLU A 499 18.73 13.88 -23.44
CA GLU A 499 17.48 14.02 -22.71
C GLU A 499 16.51 12.90 -23.02
N ILE A 500 15.55 12.69 -22.12
CA ILE A 500 14.31 11.97 -22.38
C ILE A 500 13.23 13.03 -22.60
N LEU A 501 12.54 12.96 -23.73
CA LEU A 501 11.41 13.84 -24.05
C LEU A 501 10.15 13.00 -24.08
N LEU A 502 9.15 13.37 -23.29
CA LEU A 502 7.85 12.71 -23.22
C LEU A 502 6.74 13.73 -23.55
N GLU A 503 5.86 13.36 -24.46
CA GLU A 503 4.64 14.10 -24.78
C GLU A 503 3.42 13.24 -24.47
N THR A 504 2.48 13.76 -23.68
CA THR A 504 1.24 13.08 -23.30
C THR A 504 0.02 13.81 -23.80
N LYS A 505 -1.04 13.04 -24.07
CA LYS A 505 -2.42 13.51 -24.19
C LYS A 505 -3.06 13.53 -22.79
N ALA A 506 -4.29 14.05 -22.69
CA ALA A 506 -5.02 14.03 -21.43
C ALA A 506 -5.25 12.59 -20.94
N VAL A 507 -4.97 12.36 -19.65
CA VAL A 507 -5.22 11.08 -18.95
C VAL A 507 -5.48 11.34 -17.47
N HIS A 508 -6.58 10.84 -16.94
CA HIS A 508 -7.05 11.13 -15.58
C HIS A 508 -7.07 12.65 -15.30
N THR A 509 -6.32 13.10 -14.28
CA THR A 509 -6.16 14.53 -13.98
C THR A 509 -5.06 15.21 -14.78
N VAL A 510 -4.16 14.45 -15.43
CA VAL A 510 -3.05 15.00 -16.20
C VAL A 510 -3.56 15.53 -17.54
N LYS A 511 -3.31 16.80 -17.78
CA LYS A 511 -3.63 17.50 -19.02
C LYS A 511 -2.54 17.21 -20.06
N PRO A 512 -2.77 17.49 -21.37
CA PRO A 512 -1.71 17.35 -22.35
C PRO A 512 -0.47 18.15 -21.92
N LEU A 513 0.68 17.50 -21.88
CA LEU A 513 1.93 18.12 -21.45
C LEU A 513 3.13 17.52 -22.17
N SER A 514 4.23 18.25 -22.13
CA SER A 514 5.56 17.83 -22.59
C SER A 514 6.54 18.07 -21.45
N VAL A 515 7.42 17.09 -21.18
CA VAL A 515 8.47 17.18 -20.15
C VAL A 515 9.81 16.72 -20.71
N ARG A 516 10.88 17.37 -20.23
CA ARG A 516 12.27 17.06 -20.56
C ARG A 516 13.00 16.57 -19.33
N ILE A 517 13.71 15.46 -19.45
CA ILE A 517 14.43 14.86 -18.33
C ILE A 517 15.89 14.65 -18.75
N PRO A 518 16.86 15.28 -18.08
CA PRO A 518 18.28 15.11 -18.42
C PRO A 518 18.74 13.68 -18.10
N LYS A 519 19.46 13.05 -19.04
CA LYS A 519 20.01 11.70 -18.86
C LYS A 519 21.26 11.73 -17.99
N GLY A 520 21.46 10.63 -17.24
CA GLY A 520 22.62 10.50 -16.34
C GLY A 520 22.59 11.54 -15.20
N ARG A 521 21.42 11.94 -14.75
CA ARG A 521 21.18 12.94 -13.70
C ARG A 521 20.10 12.47 -12.75
N LEU A 522 20.03 13.12 -11.57
CA LEU A 522 18.96 12.96 -10.60
C LEU A 522 17.85 13.97 -10.89
N THR A 523 16.69 13.48 -11.30
CA THR A 523 15.50 14.30 -11.53
C THR A 523 14.45 13.99 -10.46
N VAL A 524 13.89 15.03 -9.84
CA VAL A 524 12.75 14.89 -8.90
C VAL A 524 11.46 15.34 -9.59
N VAL A 525 10.43 14.49 -9.49
CA VAL A 525 9.05 14.82 -9.87
C VAL A 525 8.26 15.06 -8.59
N THR A 526 7.77 16.28 -8.41
CA THR A 526 7.10 16.72 -7.19
C THR A 526 5.76 17.38 -7.48
N GLY A 527 5.09 17.90 -6.46
CA GLY A 527 3.79 18.58 -6.51
C GLY A 527 2.84 18.09 -5.43
N VAL A 528 1.77 18.86 -5.20
CA VAL A 528 0.77 18.53 -4.17
C VAL A 528 0.12 17.16 -4.40
N SER A 529 -0.52 16.60 -3.36
CA SER A 529 -1.24 15.33 -3.48
C SER A 529 -2.34 15.44 -4.54
N GLY A 530 -2.45 14.41 -5.40
CA GLY A 530 -3.43 14.40 -6.51
C GLY A 530 -3.09 15.26 -7.72
N SER A 531 -1.88 15.85 -7.80
CA SER A 531 -1.46 16.67 -8.96
C SER A 531 -1.13 15.87 -10.23
N GLY A 532 -1.06 14.53 -10.14
CA GLY A 532 -0.82 13.66 -11.29
C GLY A 532 0.59 13.09 -11.42
N LYS A 533 1.44 13.20 -10.39
CA LYS A 533 2.83 12.66 -10.39
C LYS A 533 2.91 11.18 -10.78
N THR A 534 2.15 10.35 -10.10
CA THR A 534 2.09 8.89 -10.34
C THR A 534 1.64 8.61 -11.77
N THR A 535 0.63 9.31 -12.27
CA THR A 535 0.13 9.17 -13.65
C THR A 535 1.20 9.57 -14.67
N LEU A 536 1.92 10.68 -14.46
CA LEU A 536 2.99 11.11 -15.34
C LEU A 536 4.14 10.09 -15.38
N VAL A 537 4.60 9.63 -14.21
CA VAL A 537 5.80 8.79 -14.15
C VAL A 537 5.49 7.32 -14.35
N LEU A 538 4.50 6.77 -13.59
CA LEU A 538 4.26 5.32 -13.55
C LEU A 538 3.28 4.83 -14.62
N GLU A 539 2.32 5.67 -15.04
CA GLU A 539 1.35 5.28 -16.05
C GLU A 539 1.70 5.78 -17.46
N SER A 540 2.51 6.85 -17.58
CA SER A 540 2.89 7.42 -18.87
C SER A 540 4.36 7.16 -19.22
N LEU A 541 5.32 7.73 -18.48
CA LEU A 541 6.76 7.66 -18.80
C LEU A 541 7.28 6.23 -18.78
N LEU A 542 7.10 5.51 -17.68
CA LEU A 542 7.66 4.17 -17.50
C LEU A 542 7.10 3.15 -18.50
N PRO A 543 5.77 3.06 -18.74
CA PRO A 543 5.22 2.18 -19.77
C PRO A 543 5.61 2.58 -21.21
N ALA A 544 5.67 3.88 -21.51
CA ALA A 544 6.09 4.35 -22.81
C ALA A 544 7.56 4.00 -23.11
N LEU A 545 8.42 4.15 -22.10
CA LEU A 545 9.83 3.80 -22.22
C LEU A 545 10.02 2.29 -22.41
N ARG A 546 9.31 1.47 -21.66
CA ARG A 546 9.31 0.00 -21.85
C ARG A 546 8.83 -0.38 -23.24
N ALA A 547 7.73 0.21 -23.70
CA ALA A 547 7.21 -0.01 -25.05
C ALA A 547 8.24 0.37 -26.14
N ALA A 548 8.96 1.47 -25.97
CA ALA A 548 10.01 1.90 -26.88
C ALA A 548 11.21 0.95 -26.88
N ILE A 549 11.62 0.43 -25.72
CA ILE A 549 12.69 -0.57 -25.56
C ILE A 549 12.29 -1.90 -26.22
N ASP A 550 11.07 -2.36 -25.97
CA ASP A 550 10.56 -3.66 -26.43
C ASP A 550 10.05 -3.61 -27.88
N GLY A 551 9.97 -2.44 -28.51
CA GLY A 551 9.43 -2.24 -29.87
C GLY A 551 7.91 -2.49 -29.94
N THR A 552 7.18 -2.30 -28.85
CA THR A 552 5.72 -2.48 -28.77
C THR A 552 4.97 -1.16 -28.90
N ALA A 553 3.64 -1.19 -29.01
CA ALA A 553 2.83 0.01 -29.15
C ALA A 553 2.86 0.86 -27.87
N LEU A 554 2.98 2.19 -28.02
CA LEU A 554 2.91 3.13 -26.91
C LEU A 554 1.50 3.11 -26.27
N PRO A 555 1.40 3.43 -24.96
CA PRO A 555 0.12 3.67 -24.30
C PRO A 555 -0.71 4.72 -25.09
N ALA A 556 -2.02 4.52 -25.19
CA ALA A 556 -2.90 5.35 -26.03
C ALA A 556 -2.87 6.86 -25.72
N HIS A 557 -2.58 7.18 -24.46
CA HIS A 557 -2.47 8.57 -23.96
C HIS A 557 -1.07 9.18 -24.13
N VAL A 558 -0.07 8.41 -24.59
CA VAL A 558 1.27 8.92 -24.90
C VAL A 558 1.32 9.30 -26.37
N GLY A 559 1.69 10.56 -26.63
CA GLY A 559 1.86 11.08 -28.00
C GLY A 559 3.17 10.63 -28.61
N SER A 560 4.27 10.88 -27.90
CA SER A 560 5.61 10.49 -28.30
C SER A 560 6.53 10.30 -27.10
N ILE A 561 7.59 9.51 -27.29
CA ILE A 561 8.72 9.40 -26.37
C ILE A 561 10.03 9.33 -27.16
N SER A 562 11.01 10.12 -26.74
CA SER A 562 12.39 10.04 -27.23
C SER A 562 13.32 9.79 -26.04
N ALA A 563 14.02 8.67 -26.04
CA ALA A 563 14.89 8.25 -24.96
C ALA A 563 16.07 7.43 -25.49
N GLN A 564 16.79 7.98 -26.51
CA GLN A 564 17.90 7.27 -27.14
C GLN A 564 18.96 6.86 -26.12
N GLY A 565 19.42 5.59 -26.21
CA GLY A 565 20.44 5.03 -25.35
C GLY A 565 19.94 4.44 -24.04
N ILE A 566 18.68 4.62 -23.64
CA ILE A 566 18.11 3.90 -22.50
C ILE A 566 17.70 2.48 -22.93
N ARG A 567 18.25 1.46 -22.27
CA ARG A 567 18.01 0.05 -22.59
C ARG A 567 17.23 -0.70 -21.52
N GLN A 568 17.14 -0.15 -20.31
CA GLN A 568 16.46 -0.75 -19.18
C GLN A 568 15.67 0.30 -18.41
N ALA A 569 14.43 -0.03 -18.00
CA ALA A 569 13.59 0.80 -17.16
C ALA A 569 13.17 0.03 -15.91
N LYS A 570 13.71 0.41 -14.76
CA LYS A 570 13.53 -0.26 -13.47
C LYS A 570 12.68 0.60 -12.56
N PHE A 571 11.69 -0.03 -11.91
CA PHE A 571 10.82 0.61 -10.94
C PHE A 571 11.03 0.02 -9.55
N ILE A 572 11.31 0.87 -8.58
CA ILE A 572 11.58 0.51 -7.19
C ILE A 572 10.53 1.20 -6.31
N ASP A 573 9.59 0.43 -5.81
CA ASP A 573 8.49 0.91 -4.97
C ASP A 573 8.57 0.37 -3.54
N ALA A 574 7.77 0.97 -2.65
CA ALA A 574 7.66 0.57 -1.24
C ALA A 574 6.67 -0.60 -1.00
N THR A 575 6.16 -1.27 -2.04
CA THR A 575 5.25 -2.41 -1.86
C THR A 575 5.95 -3.57 -1.16
N PRO A 576 5.24 -4.36 -0.35
CA PRO A 576 5.83 -5.52 0.32
C PRO A 576 6.49 -6.49 -0.67
N ILE A 577 7.61 -7.05 -0.27
CA ILE A 577 8.31 -8.08 -1.05
C ILE A 577 7.61 -9.43 -0.86
N GLY A 578 6.61 -9.70 -1.70
CA GLY A 578 5.85 -10.95 -1.66
C GLY A 578 4.95 -11.08 -0.43
N VAL A 579 4.09 -12.10 -0.45
CA VAL A 579 3.20 -12.47 0.66
C VAL A 579 3.67 -13.75 1.37
N ASN A 580 4.78 -14.34 0.92
CA ASN A 580 5.25 -15.62 1.43
C ASN A 580 6.20 -15.43 2.62
N VAL A 581 5.76 -15.81 3.80
CA VAL A 581 6.57 -15.80 5.04
C VAL A 581 7.87 -16.61 4.95
N ARG A 582 8.02 -17.45 3.92
CA ARG A 582 9.28 -18.19 3.64
C ARG A 582 10.33 -17.35 2.91
N SER A 583 9.94 -16.20 2.34
CA SER A 583 10.90 -15.24 1.80
C SER A 583 11.56 -14.49 2.95
N THR A 584 12.90 -14.48 2.97
CA THR A 584 13.69 -13.77 3.99
C THR A 584 14.64 -12.78 3.34
N VAL A 585 15.19 -11.84 4.13
CA VAL A 585 16.23 -10.91 3.68
C VAL A 585 17.36 -11.65 2.97
N ALA A 586 17.85 -12.75 3.55
CA ALA A 586 18.93 -13.55 2.95
C ALA A 586 18.54 -14.23 1.62
N THR A 587 17.28 -14.69 1.48
CA THR A 587 16.85 -15.33 0.22
C THR A 587 16.64 -14.30 -0.87
N TYR A 588 16.06 -13.17 -0.55
CA TYR A 588 15.83 -12.10 -1.50
C TYR A 588 17.14 -11.48 -2.02
N ALA A 589 18.11 -11.24 -1.13
CA ALA A 589 19.43 -10.76 -1.49
C ALA A 589 20.33 -11.86 -2.12
N ASN A 590 19.83 -13.07 -2.35
CA ASN A 590 20.59 -14.22 -2.86
C ASN A 590 21.78 -14.63 -1.99
N VAL A 591 21.83 -14.24 -0.73
CA VAL A 591 22.85 -14.59 0.25
C VAL A 591 22.69 -16.03 0.70
N HIS A 592 21.47 -16.47 0.94
CA HIS A 592 21.15 -17.81 1.46
C HIS A 592 21.64 -18.93 0.54
N ASP A 593 21.55 -18.78 -0.78
CA ASP A 593 22.01 -19.79 -1.73
C ASP A 593 23.55 -19.98 -1.70
N ASP A 594 24.28 -18.89 -1.52
CA ASP A 594 25.73 -18.95 -1.40
C ASP A 594 26.17 -19.47 -0.03
N LEU A 595 25.43 -19.15 1.04
CA LEU A 595 25.63 -19.76 2.35
C LEU A 595 25.43 -21.28 2.29
N ARG A 596 24.34 -21.77 1.69
CA ARG A 596 24.07 -23.23 1.53
C ARG A 596 25.22 -23.93 0.81
N LYS A 597 25.77 -23.33 -0.26
CA LYS A 597 26.94 -23.85 -0.98
C LYS A 597 28.19 -23.88 -0.11
N ALA A 598 28.37 -22.85 0.74
CA ALA A 598 29.53 -22.78 1.64
C ALA A 598 29.44 -23.82 2.77
N PHE A 599 28.26 -23.99 3.39
CA PHE A 599 28.03 -24.96 4.44
C PHE A 599 28.12 -26.41 3.94
N ALA A 600 27.65 -26.70 2.72
CA ALA A 600 27.80 -28.03 2.09
C ALA A 600 29.26 -28.48 1.85
N LYS A 601 30.20 -27.54 1.88
CA LYS A 601 31.65 -27.82 1.73
C LYS A 601 32.37 -28.13 3.06
N THR A 602 31.70 -27.96 4.20
CA THR A 602 32.28 -28.23 5.53
C THR A 602 32.59 -29.71 5.72
N PRO A 603 33.57 -30.06 6.57
CA PRO A 603 33.87 -31.46 6.88
C PRO A 603 32.64 -32.23 7.42
N ASP A 604 31.90 -31.59 8.34
CA ASP A 604 30.71 -32.17 8.98
C ASP A 604 29.59 -32.48 7.95
N ALA A 605 29.33 -31.54 7.02
CA ALA A 605 28.36 -31.75 5.96
C ALA A 605 28.77 -32.88 5.01
N LYS A 606 30.06 -32.95 4.65
CA LYS A 606 30.57 -34.05 3.80
C LYS A 606 30.48 -35.40 4.49
N ALA A 607 30.83 -35.47 5.78
CA ALA A 607 30.73 -36.70 6.56
C ALA A 607 29.27 -37.16 6.68
N ALA A 608 28.31 -36.23 6.75
CA ALA A 608 26.88 -36.53 6.76
C ALA A 608 26.27 -36.74 5.36
N GLY A 609 27.05 -36.65 4.27
CA GLY A 609 26.61 -36.82 2.87
C GLY A 609 25.64 -35.73 2.42
N MET A 610 25.73 -34.53 2.99
CA MET A 610 24.82 -33.40 2.71
C MET A 610 25.27 -32.58 1.52
N LYS A 611 24.30 -32.16 0.72
CA LYS A 611 24.47 -31.25 -0.44
C LYS A 611 23.85 -29.89 -0.14
N ALA A 612 24.13 -28.88 -0.97
CA ALA A 612 23.58 -27.56 -0.80
C ALA A 612 22.03 -27.50 -0.73
N GLY A 613 21.35 -28.43 -1.39
CA GLY A 613 19.87 -28.55 -1.33
C GLY A 613 19.37 -28.93 0.06
N ASP A 614 20.11 -29.72 0.82
CA ASP A 614 19.70 -30.19 2.15
C ASP A 614 19.63 -29.04 3.18
N PHE A 615 20.35 -27.95 2.93
CA PHE A 615 20.38 -26.76 3.77
C PHE A 615 19.26 -25.76 3.47
N SER A 616 18.35 -26.08 2.53
CA SER A 616 17.18 -25.22 2.28
C SER A 616 16.13 -25.45 3.36
N TYR A 617 15.75 -24.39 4.07
CA TYR A 617 14.61 -24.47 5.01
C TYR A 617 13.24 -24.56 4.29
N ASN A 618 13.18 -24.38 2.97
CA ASN A 618 11.95 -24.54 2.17
C ASN A 618 11.73 -26.00 1.74
N THR A 619 12.78 -26.70 1.32
CA THR A 619 12.68 -28.02 0.66
C THR A 619 13.74 -29.03 1.12
N GLY A 620 14.70 -28.60 1.94
CA GLY A 620 15.86 -29.43 2.34
C GLY A 620 15.57 -30.36 3.50
N ARG A 621 16.47 -31.35 3.72
CA ARG A 621 16.40 -32.32 4.82
C ARG A 621 16.55 -31.67 6.21
N LEU A 622 17.21 -30.51 6.30
CA LEU A 622 17.43 -29.79 7.54
C LEU A 622 16.28 -28.83 7.87
N ARG A 623 15.18 -28.85 7.12
CA ARG A 623 13.97 -28.05 7.39
C ARG A 623 13.31 -28.51 8.69
N CYS A 624 12.78 -27.59 9.47
CA CYS A 624 11.98 -27.90 10.63
C CYS A 624 10.70 -28.66 10.22
N PRO A 625 10.45 -29.88 10.73
CA PRO A 625 9.28 -30.67 10.36
C PRO A 625 7.97 -30.14 10.98
N GLU A 626 8.03 -29.43 12.10
CA GLU A 626 6.85 -28.92 12.81
C GLU A 626 6.22 -27.72 12.08
N CYS A 627 7.02 -26.73 11.74
CA CYS A 627 6.53 -25.52 11.07
C CYS A 627 6.77 -25.53 9.56
N ASP A 628 7.27 -26.62 9.02
CA ASP A 628 7.54 -26.75 7.59
C ASP A 628 8.43 -25.63 7.03
N GLY A 629 9.36 -25.13 7.86
CA GLY A 629 10.33 -24.08 7.52
C GLY A 629 9.77 -22.64 7.53
N THR A 630 8.58 -22.40 8.04
CA THR A 630 8.02 -21.04 8.21
C THR A 630 8.63 -20.30 9.39
N GLY A 631 9.08 -21.04 10.43
CA GLY A 631 9.59 -20.49 11.70
C GLY A 631 8.48 -20.16 12.68
N SER A 632 7.23 -20.05 12.24
CA SER A 632 6.04 -19.80 13.06
C SER A 632 4.94 -20.82 12.74
N ILE A 633 4.00 -20.94 13.64
CA ILE A 633 2.77 -21.72 13.47
C ILE A 633 1.62 -20.73 13.58
N SER A 634 0.80 -20.65 12.54
CA SER A 634 -0.43 -19.87 12.56
C SER A 634 -1.51 -20.67 13.26
N LEU A 635 -2.07 -20.10 14.30
CA LEU A 635 -3.19 -20.68 15.03
C LEU A 635 -4.47 -20.03 14.51
N ASP A 636 -5.27 -20.84 13.79
CA ASP A 636 -6.65 -20.46 13.42
C ASP A 636 -7.50 -20.42 14.69
N VAL A 637 -7.77 -19.22 15.17
CA VAL A 637 -8.66 -18.99 16.30
C VAL A 637 -10.00 -18.59 15.73
N GLN A 638 -10.96 -19.54 15.67
CA GLN A 638 -12.32 -19.28 15.14
C GLN A 638 -12.85 -17.92 15.62
N PHE A 639 -13.25 -17.07 14.68
CA PHE A 639 -13.76 -15.71 14.88
C PHE A 639 -12.75 -14.62 15.32
N LEU A 640 -11.45 -14.93 15.32
CA LEU A 640 -10.36 -13.98 15.60
C LEU A 640 -9.37 -13.99 14.42
N PRO A 641 -8.57 -12.93 14.23
CA PRO A 641 -7.43 -13.01 13.31
C PRO A 641 -6.47 -14.12 13.71
N ASP A 642 -5.89 -14.80 12.72
CA ASP A 642 -4.88 -15.82 12.95
C ASP A 642 -3.75 -15.26 13.82
N VAL A 643 -3.32 -16.03 14.81
CA VAL A 643 -2.22 -15.67 15.71
C VAL A 643 -0.99 -16.48 15.32
N ASP A 644 0.05 -15.80 14.83
CA ASP A 644 1.34 -16.42 14.54
C ASP A 644 2.18 -16.52 15.81
N VAL A 645 2.49 -17.75 16.21
CA VAL A 645 3.38 -18.00 17.35
C VAL A 645 4.71 -18.59 16.86
N PRO A 646 5.86 -18.25 17.46
CA PRO A 646 7.12 -18.91 17.14
C PRO A 646 7.00 -20.42 17.28
N CYS A 647 7.49 -21.18 16.31
CA CYS A 647 7.44 -22.63 16.35
C CYS A 647 8.17 -23.15 17.60
N PRO A 648 7.54 -23.96 18.46
CA PRO A 648 8.15 -24.45 19.71
C PRO A 648 9.36 -25.34 19.46
N ALA A 649 9.39 -26.08 18.34
CA ALA A 649 10.50 -26.99 18.01
C ALA A 649 11.75 -26.25 17.53
N CYS A 650 11.60 -25.29 16.60
CA CYS A 650 12.75 -24.58 16.04
C CYS A 650 12.96 -23.17 16.62
N ARG A 651 12.04 -22.68 17.46
CA ARG A 651 12.08 -21.35 18.09
C ARG A 651 12.34 -20.21 17.09
N GLY A 652 11.72 -20.30 15.92
CA GLY A 652 11.86 -19.30 14.85
C GLY A 652 13.02 -19.56 13.87
N SER A 653 13.96 -20.44 14.16
CA SER A 653 15.14 -20.68 13.30
C SER A 653 14.84 -21.28 11.94
N ARG A 654 13.65 -21.88 11.73
CA ARG A 654 13.19 -22.58 10.50
C ARG A 654 13.87 -23.93 10.26
N TYR A 655 14.87 -24.29 11.05
CA TYR A 655 15.71 -25.49 10.88
C TYR A 655 15.45 -26.54 11.95
N ALA A 656 15.63 -27.80 11.56
CA ALA A 656 15.65 -28.90 12.48
C ALA A 656 16.93 -28.89 13.37
N PRO A 657 16.91 -29.51 14.56
CA PRO A 657 18.08 -29.55 15.46
C PRO A 657 19.37 -30.07 14.82
N ALA A 658 19.27 -30.97 13.84
CA ALA A 658 20.42 -31.51 13.11
C ALA A 658 21.22 -30.42 12.35
N ALA A 659 20.62 -29.28 12.02
CA ALA A 659 21.33 -28.17 11.36
C ALA A 659 22.37 -27.52 12.27
N PHE A 660 22.17 -27.57 13.60
CA PHE A 660 23.10 -27.00 14.59
C PHE A 660 24.35 -27.84 14.84
N ALA A 661 24.38 -29.07 14.33
CA ALA A 661 25.57 -29.94 14.39
C ALA A 661 26.62 -29.58 13.31
N ILE A 662 26.23 -28.85 12.26
CA ILE A 662 27.11 -28.54 11.12
C ILE A 662 27.69 -27.14 11.29
N ARG A 663 29.00 -27.08 11.61
CA ARG A 663 29.68 -25.83 11.87
C ARG A 663 30.66 -25.44 10.77
N ARG A 664 30.74 -24.15 10.51
CA ARG A 664 31.72 -23.56 9.60
C ARG A 664 32.59 -22.59 10.37
N ALA A 665 33.92 -22.85 10.38
CA ALA A 665 34.88 -21.92 10.96
C ALA A 665 35.01 -20.66 10.08
N ALA A 666 34.86 -19.48 10.70
CA ALA A 666 35.15 -18.21 10.05
C ALA A 666 36.67 -17.99 10.06
N LYS A 667 37.25 -17.66 8.91
CA LYS A 667 38.64 -17.25 8.87
C LYS A 667 38.72 -15.77 9.22
N ALA A 668 39.21 -15.47 10.41
CA ALA A 668 39.43 -14.08 10.83
C ALA A 668 40.40 -13.38 9.89
N ALA A 669 40.04 -12.18 9.42
CA ALA A 669 41.00 -11.32 8.76
C ALA A 669 41.96 -10.71 9.84
N GLY A 670 43.16 -11.25 9.95
CA GLY A 670 44.31 -10.49 10.47
C GLY A 670 44.54 -10.35 11.95
N THR A 671 43.97 -11.19 12.86
CA THR A 671 44.39 -11.20 14.29
C THR A 671 44.42 -12.62 14.87
N HIS A 672 45.39 -12.92 15.71
CA HIS A 672 45.53 -14.16 16.52
C HIS A 672 44.36 -14.23 17.55
N GLY A 673 43.13 -14.43 17.10
CA GLY A 673 41.92 -14.60 17.93
C GLY A 673 41.22 -15.90 17.62
N THR A 674 40.57 -16.51 18.62
CA THR A 674 39.79 -17.72 18.56
C THR A 674 38.92 -17.77 17.31
N GLN A 675 39.08 -18.80 16.47
CA GLN A 675 38.24 -19.04 15.30
C GLN A 675 36.82 -19.28 15.76
N SER A 676 35.95 -18.34 15.54
CA SER A 676 34.52 -18.51 15.78
C SER A 676 33.94 -19.44 14.71
N ALA A 677 33.26 -20.49 15.13
CA ALA A 677 32.56 -21.40 14.23
C ALA A 677 31.05 -21.20 14.38
N TYR A 678 30.37 -21.02 13.26
CA TYR A 678 28.92 -20.77 13.22
C TYR A 678 28.19 -21.87 12.47
N THR A 679 26.94 -22.14 12.86
CA THR A 679 26.00 -22.98 12.12
C THR A 679 25.21 -22.09 11.14
N LEU A 680 24.53 -22.70 10.15
CA LEU A 680 23.70 -21.93 9.23
C LEU A 680 22.51 -21.26 9.95
N PRO A 681 21.79 -21.91 10.88
CA PRO A 681 20.74 -21.23 11.68
C PRO A 681 21.28 -20.02 12.46
N GLU A 682 22.43 -20.14 13.12
CA GLU A 682 23.09 -19.02 13.83
C GLU A 682 23.44 -17.89 12.85
N PHE A 683 23.89 -18.22 11.64
CA PHE A 683 24.19 -17.22 10.61
C PHE A 683 22.93 -16.48 10.15
N MET A 684 21.80 -17.20 10.00
CA MET A 684 20.51 -16.60 9.64
C MET A 684 19.92 -15.71 10.76
N ASP A 685 20.30 -15.94 12.02
CA ASP A 685 19.92 -15.09 13.17
C ASP A 685 20.80 -13.85 13.35
N MET A 686 21.88 -13.71 12.58
CA MET A 686 22.73 -12.51 12.60
C MET A 686 22.05 -11.34 11.86
N ASP A 687 22.27 -10.12 12.35
CA ASP A 687 22.07 -8.93 11.56
C ASP A 687 23.10 -8.88 10.42
N VAL A 688 22.78 -8.10 9.35
CA VAL A 688 23.62 -7.98 8.14
C VAL A 688 25.04 -7.54 8.47
N SER A 689 25.21 -6.55 9.39
CA SER A 689 26.53 -6.03 9.78
C SER A 689 27.38 -7.10 10.50
N THR A 690 26.78 -7.88 11.37
CA THR A 690 27.45 -8.99 12.05
C THR A 690 27.77 -10.13 11.08
N ALA A 691 26.82 -10.46 10.20
CA ALA A 691 27.00 -11.46 9.15
C ALA A 691 28.10 -11.08 8.16
N LEU A 692 28.24 -9.78 7.81
CA LEU A 692 29.32 -9.28 6.95
C LEU A 692 30.70 -9.54 7.57
N ARG A 693 30.86 -9.32 8.87
CA ARG A 693 32.11 -9.63 9.59
C ARG A 693 32.37 -11.14 9.62
N ALA A 694 31.33 -11.94 9.89
CA ALA A 694 31.43 -13.41 9.94
C ALA A 694 31.68 -14.04 8.54
N ALA A 695 31.32 -13.35 7.46
CA ALA A 695 31.49 -13.80 6.08
C ALA A 695 32.74 -13.24 5.39
N ALA A 696 33.69 -12.64 6.11
CA ALA A 696 34.85 -11.94 5.55
C ALA A 696 35.68 -12.78 4.55
N ASP A 697 35.71 -14.10 4.72
CA ASP A 697 36.36 -15.05 3.82
C ASP A 697 35.47 -15.56 2.67
N MET A 698 34.20 -15.16 2.61
CA MET A 698 33.22 -15.55 1.57
C MET A 698 32.97 -14.38 0.62
N LYS A 699 33.83 -14.20 -0.39
CA LYS A 699 33.82 -13.01 -1.27
C LYS A 699 32.46 -12.64 -1.81
N THR A 700 31.68 -13.61 -2.34
CA THR A 700 30.35 -13.37 -2.92
C THR A 700 29.33 -12.95 -1.87
N VAL A 701 29.32 -13.63 -0.70
CA VAL A 701 28.43 -13.31 0.41
C VAL A 701 28.77 -11.92 0.96
N SER A 702 30.05 -11.65 1.23
CA SER A 702 30.50 -10.34 1.73
C SER A 702 30.15 -9.20 0.79
N ALA A 703 30.30 -9.39 -0.52
CA ALA A 703 29.95 -8.37 -1.50
C ALA A 703 28.44 -8.02 -1.45
N ARG A 704 27.57 -9.04 -1.35
CA ARG A 704 26.13 -8.84 -1.26
C ARG A 704 25.70 -8.21 0.08
N LEU A 705 26.30 -8.67 1.18
CA LEU A 705 26.02 -8.10 2.51
C LEU A 705 26.49 -6.63 2.61
N ARG A 706 27.61 -6.29 1.97
CA ARG A 706 28.09 -4.91 1.92
C ARG A 706 27.11 -3.99 1.21
N VAL A 707 26.50 -4.44 0.11
CA VAL A 707 25.45 -3.67 -0.57
C VAL A 707 24.26 -3.39 0.38
N LEU A 708 23.84 -4.39 1.17
CA LEU A 708 22.78 -4.19 2.16
C LEU A 708 23.21 -3.19 3.25
N GLU A 709 24.44 -3.28 3.73
CA GLU A 709 24.97 -2.36 4.74
C GLU A 709 25.07 -0.92 4.20
N ASP A 710 25.58 -0.77 2.97
CA ASP A 710 25.65 0.52 2.26
C ASP A 710 24.28 1.18 2.03
N LEU A 711 23.22 0.37 1.98
CA LEU A 711 21.83 0.82 1.87
C LEU A 711 21.19 1.12 3.25
N GLY A 712 21.97 1.07 4.35
CA GLY A 712 21.47 1.28 5.70
C GLY A 712 20.57 0.15 6.22
N LEU A 713 20.73 -1.07 5.69
CA LEU A 713 20.00 -2.28 6.11
C LEU A 713 20.85 -3.18 7.02
N GLY A 714 21.94 -2.66 7.57
CA GLY A 714 22.89 -3.38 8.41
C GLY A 714 22.28 -4.05 9.65
N TYR A 715 21.19 -3.48 10.15
CA TYR A 715 20.49 -3.97 11.35
C TYR A 715 19.47 -5.09 11.07
N LEU A 716 19.05 -5.32 9.83
CA LEU A 716 18.08 -6.36 9.49
C LEU A 716 18.69 -7.74 9.74
N THR A 717 17.87 -8.63 10.32
CA THR A 717 18.27 -10.03 10.52
C THR A 717 18.13 -10.79 9.19
N LEU A 718 19.13 -11.59 8.84
CA LEU A 718 19.12 -12.37 7.58
C LEU A 718 17.92 -13.30 7.44
N GLY A 719 17.45 -13.87 8.56
CA GLY A 719 16.28 -14.75 8.64
C GLY A 719 14.94 -14.01 8.72
N GLU A 720 14.93 -12.68 8.78
CA GLU A 720 13.72 -11.88 8.88
C GLU A 720 12.84 -12.05 7.65
N ALA A 721 11.54 -12.26 7.87
CA ALA A 721 10.58 -12.47 6.79
C ALA A 721 10.30 -11.17 6.04
N THR A 722 10.41 -11.19 4.70
CA THR A 722 10.24 -9.99 3.86
C THR A 722 8.85 -9.34 3.93
N PRO A 723 7.73 -10.04 4.19
CA PRO A 723 6.43 -9.38 4.38
C PRO A 723 6.34 -8.47 5.61
N GLY A 724 7.20 -8.71 6.61
CA GLY A 724 7.25 -7.91 7.85
C GLY A 724 8.06 -6.61 7.75
N LEU A 725 8.78 -6.40 6.66
CA LEU A 725 9.61 -5.22 6.45
C LEU A 725 8.76 -3.94 6.26
N SER A 726 9.26 -2.82 6.80
CA SER A 726 8.70 -1.50 6.51
C SER A 726 8.79 -1.16 5.01
N GLY A 727 8.06 -0.14 4.55
CA GLY A 727 8.07 0.26 3.14
C GLY A 727 9.46 0.65 2.64
N GLY A 728 10.16 1.47 3.40
CA GLY A 728 11.52 1.89 3.07
C GLY A 728 12.53 0.75 3.11
N GLU A 729 12.41 -0.21 4.04
CA GLU A 729 13.25 -1.40 4.08
C GLU A 729 13.04 -2.30 2.86
N ALA A 730 11.77 -2.55 2.50
CA ALA A 730 11.42 -3.34 1.32
C ALA A 730 11.96 -2.69 0.04
N GLN A 731 11.83 -1.38 -0.09
CA GLN A 731 12.32 -0.62 -1.24
C GLN A 731 13.86 -0.69 -1.36
N ARG A 732 14.58 -0.45 -0.26
CA ARG A 732 16.06 -0.56 -0.24
C ARG A 732 16.52 -1.99 -0.50
N LEU A 733 15.80 -3.00 -0.01
CA LEU A 733 16.12 -4.39 -0.29
C LEU A 733 15.88 -4.75 -1.77
N LYS A 734 14.84 -4.20 -2.43
CA LYS A 734 14.64 -4.32 -3.88
C LYS A 734 15.80 -3.69 -4.65
N LEU A 735 16.21 -2.50 -4.24
CA LEU A 735 17.37 -1.80 -4.85
C LEU A 735 18.66 -2.63 -4.72
N ALA A 736 18.90 -3.26 -3.57
CA ALA A 736 20.06 -4.15 -3.38
C ALA A 736 20.10 -5.29 -4.42
N GLY A 737 18.94 -5.82 -4.81
CA GLY A 737 18.82 -6.85 -5.84
C GLY A 737 19.17 -6.36 -7.25
N GLU A 738 19.06 -5.07 -7.51
CA GLU A 738 19.38 -4.44 -8.79
C GLU A 738 20.82 -3.88 -8.88
N MET A 739 21.45 -3.61 -7.76
CA MET A 739 22.85 -3.17 -7.71
C MET A 739 23.79 -4.31 -8.13
N GLY A 740 24.77 -3.99 -8.95
CA GLY A 740 25.75 -4.97 -9.46
C GLY A 740 25.42 -5.61 -10.81
N ARG A 741 24.26 -5.26 -11.41
CA ARG A 741 23.98 -5.50 -12.84
C ARG A 741 24.42 -4.28 -13.65
N GLY A 742 24.66 -4.43 -14.97
CA GLY A 742 25.01 -3.29 -15.82
C GLY A 742 24.04 -2.12 -15.62
N GLN A 743 24.56 -0.96 -15.24
CA GLN A 743 23.78 0.24 -14.90
C GLN A 743 23.85 1.32 -15.99
N ASP A 744 24.83 1.14 -16.90
CA ASP A 744 24.97 2.01 -18.06
C ASP A 744 23.68 1.99 -18.89
N ASP A 745 23.18 3.15 -19.26
CA ASP A 745 21.94 3.32 -20.02
C ASP A 745 20.67 2.77 -19.33
N ALA A 746 20.67 2.66 -18.00
CA ALA A 746 19.50 2.29 -17.21
C ALA A 746 18.75 3.53 -16.68
N LEU A 747 17.42 3.47 -16.69
CA LEU A 747 16.55 4.38 -15.94
C LEU A 747 16.08 3.69 -14.67
N PHE A 748 16.28 4.35 -13.54
CA PHE A 748 15.70 3.98 -12.24
C PHE A 748 14.61 4.96 -11.85
N VAL A 749 13.44 4.45 -11.51
CA VAL A 749 12.31 5.22 -11.00
C VAL A 749 12.06 4.79 -9.56
N PHE A 750 12.02 5.76 -8.65
CA PHE A 750 11.69 5.57 -7.23
C PHE A 750 10.42 6.33 -6.88
N ASP A 751 9.54 5.68 -6.12
CA ASP A 751 8.29 6.28 -5.62
C ASP A 751 8.40 6.50 -4.11
N GLU A 752 8.46 7.77 -3.71
CA GLU A 752 8.56 8.25 -2.33
C GLU A 752 9.59 7.46 -1.47
N PRO A 753 10.87 7.39 -1.87
CA PRO A 753 11.86 6.54 -1.22
C PRO A 753 12.30 7.01 0.17
N THR A 754 11.98 8.23 0.57
CA THR A 754 12.29 8.76 1.91
C THR A 754 11.25 8.43 2.96
N ILE A 755 10.14 7.78 2.58
CA ILE A 755 9.06 7.40 3.51
C ILE A 755 9.63 6.64 4.72
N GLY A 756 9.34 7.17 5.94
CA GLY A 756 9.75 6.56 7.21
C GLY A 756 11.26 6.55 7.46
N LEU A 757 12.01 7.43 6.79
CA LEU A 757 13.43 7.56 7.00
C LEU A 757 13.77 8.73 7.94
N HIS A 758 14.62 8.44 8.93
CA HIS A 758 15.28 9.48 9.69
C HIS A 758 16.19 10.32 8.76
N PRO A 759 16.36 11.65 8.98
CA PRO A 759 17.21 12.51 8.14
C PRO A 759 18.60 11.93 7.84
N GLU A 760 19.24 11.27 8.81
CA GLU A 760 20.51 10.59 8.61
C GLU A 760 20.45 9.45 7.58
N ASN A 761 19.34 8.72 7.55
CA ASN A 761 19.12 7.65 6.55
C ASN A 761 18.80 8.21 5.17
N VAL A 762 18.21 9.42 5.08
CA VAL A 762 18.01 10.13 3.81
C VAL A 762 19.35 10.44 3.16
N ALA A 763 20.34 10.91 3.93
CA ALA A 763 21.71 11.13 3.43
C ALA A 763 22.34 9.83 2.85
N THR A 764 22.15 8.70 3.53
CA THR A 764 22.63 7.39 3.06
C THR A 764 21.96 7.00 1.73
N LEU A 765 20.66 7.21 1.59
CA LEU A 765 19.92 6.94 0.35
C LEU A 765 20.40 7.84 -0.80
N MET A 766 20.64 9.12 -0.52
CA MET A 766 21.12 10.07 -1.52
C MET A 766 22.53 9.69 -2.03
N ALA A 767 23.41 9.21 -1.17
CA ALA A 767 24.71 8.68 -1.59
C ALA A 767 24.57 7.46 -2.53
N VAL A 768 23.52 6.67 -2.40
CA VAL A 768 23.22 5.58 -3.33
C VAL A 768 22.74 6.10 -4.68
N PHE A 769 21.86 7.12 -4.71
CA PHE A 769 21.45 7.75 -5.96
C PHE A 769 22.64 8.37 -6.69
N GLU A 770 23.55 8.99 -5.96
CA GLU A 770 24.78 9.55 -6.52
C GLU A 770 25.65 8.48 -7.20
N ARG A 771 25.86 7.34 -6.52
CA ARG A 771 26.59 6.20 -7.12
C ARG A 771 25.89 5.64 -8.36
N LEU A 772 24.56 5.62 -8.43
CA LEU A 772 23.82 5.21 -9.64
C LEU A 772 24.07 6.20 -10.79
N VAL A 773 24.02 7.50 -10.51
CA VAL A 773 24.26 8.56 -11.50
C VAL A 773 25.72 8.51 -11.98
N GLU A 774 26.69 8.35 -11.08
CA GLU A 774 28.12 8.18 -11.42
C GLU A 774 28.38 6.95 -12.28
N ALA A 775 27.58 5.89 -12.09
CA ALA A 775 27.62 4.68 -12.92
C ALA A 775 26.91 4.84 -14.28
N GLY A 776 26.45 6.04 -14.63
CA GLY A 776 25.80 6.35 -15.92
C GLY A 776 24.28 6.20 -15.93
N ALA A 777 23.65 5.81 -14.82
CA ALA A 777 22.19 5.68 -14.74
C ALA A 777 21.47 7.03 -14.70
N THR A 778 20.27 7.07 -15.27
CA THR A 778 19.32 8.17 -15.05
C THR A 778 18.42 7.81 -13.86
N VAL A 779 18.30 8.70 -12.90
CA VAL A 779 17.50 8.48 -11.68
C VAL A 779 16.35 9.46 -11.63
N ILE A 780 15.12 8.94 -11.54
CA ILE A 780 13.89 9.72 -11.35
C ILE A 780 13.30 9.36 -10.00
N VAL A 781 12.98 10.37 -9.20
CA VAL A 781 12.41 10.20 -7.86
C VAL A 781 11.11 10.99 -7.78
N ILE A 782 10.00 10.33 -7.44
CA ILE A 782 8.76 11.02 -7.04
C ILE A 782 8.93 11.34 -5.56
N GLU A 783 8.93 12.63 -5.17
CA GLU A 783 9.27 13.01 -3.81
C GLU A 783 8.58 14.29 -3.31
N HIS A 784 8.47 14.36 -1.97
CA HIS A 784 7.95 15.51 -1.23
C HIS A 784 8.97 16.08 -0.23
N ASP A 785 10.01 15.33 0.09
CA ASP A 785 11.08 15.76 0.99
C ASP A 785 11.85 16.93 0.36
N LEU A 786 11.87 18.08 1.07
CA LEU A 786 12.48 19.31 0.55
C LEU A 786 14.00 19.22 0.43
N ASP A 787 14.67 18.41 1.26
CA ASP A 787 16.12 18.24 1.20
C ASP A 787 16.51 17.40 -0.03
N VAL A 788 15.73 16.37 -0.36
CA VAL A 788 15.93 15.57 -1.59
C VAL A 788 15.62 16.41 -2.83
N ILE A 789 14.51 17.16 -2.83
CA ILE A 789 14.14 18.05 -3.94
C ILE A 789 15.27 19.07 -4.17
N ARG A 790 15.75 19.70 -3.09
CA ARG A 790 16.84 20.69 -3.15
C ARG A 790 18.14 20.08 -3.68
N ALA A 791 18.42 18.81 -3.39
CA ALA A 791 19.64 18.11 -3.81
C ALA A 791 19.59 17.58 -5.26
N ALA A 792 18.44 17.61 -5.92
CA ALA A 792 18.28 17.14 -7.30
C ALA A 792 18.97 18.06 -8.33
N ASP A 793 19.37 17.48 -9.46
CA ASP A 793 19.91 18.24 -10.61
C ASP A 793 18.78 18.92 -11.41
N TRP A 794 17.60 18.28 -11.48
CA TRP A 794 16.44 18.73 -12.23
C TRP A 794 15.15 18.47 -11.46
N MET A 795 14.19 19.36 -11.57
CA MET A 795 12.90 19.28 -10.91
C MET A 795 11.77 19.47 -11.90
N ILE A 796 10.73 18.64 -11.81
CA ILE A 796 9.45 18.77 -12.50
C ILE A 796 8.37 18.90 -11.43
N ASP A 797 7.71 20.06 -11.33
CA ASP A 797 6.64 20.29 -10.36
C ASP A 797 5.29 20.29 -11.05
N LEU A 798 4.38 19.40 -10.57
CA LEU A 798 3.02 19.28 -11.07
C LEU A 798 2.03 19.98 -10.14
N GLY A 799 1.16 20.77 -10.71
CA GLY A 799 0.19 21.53 -9.94
C GLY A 799 -0.76 22.35 -10.79
N PRO A 800 -1.22 23.53 -10.24
CA PRO A 800 -0.91 24.08 -8.90
C PRO A 800 -1.68 23.40 -7.76
N GLY A 801 -2.75 22.64 -8.02
CA GLY A 801 -3.58 21.91 -7.05
C GLY A 801 -3.65 20.43 -7.31
N GLY A 802 -4.55 19.73 -6.59
CA GLY A 802 -4.92 18.35 -6.84
C GLY A 802 -6.18 18.23 -7.70
N GLY A 803 -6.44 17.04 -8.27
CA GLY A 803 -7.60 16.80 -9.13
C GLY A 803 -7.62 17.69 -10.38
N ASP A 804 -8.78 18.25 -10.73
CA ASP A 804 -8.97 19.09 -11.93
C ASP A 804 -8.16 20.40 -11.90
N ALA A 805 -7.81 20.89 -10.70
CA ALA A 805 -6.94 22.03 -10.52
C ALA A 805 -5.44 21.70 -10.73
N GLY A 806 -5.10 20.41 -10.87
CA GLY A 806 -3.76 19.92 -11.12
C GLY A 806 -3.49 19.54 -12.56
N GLY A 807 -2.56 18.61 -12.75
CA GLY A 807 -2.28 17.92 -13.99
C GLY A 807 -1.53 18.75 -15.03
N THR A 808 -0.91 19.87 -14.63
CA THR A 808 -0.05 20.69 -15.49
C THR A 808 1.36 20.78 -14.89
N VAL A 809 2.36 20.92 -15.73
CA VAL A 809 3.71 21.30 -15.28
C VAL A 809 3.67 22.77 -14.92
N VAL A 810 3.89 23.08 -13.65
CA VAL A 810 3.96 24.48 -13.16
C VAL A 810 5.39 24.99 -13.13
N PHE A 811 6.35 24.08 -12.95
CA PHE A 811 7.77 24.39 -13.01
C PHE A 811 8.57 23.22 -13.58
N GLU A 812 9.55 23.50 -14.41
CA GLU A 812 10.54 22.58 -14.95
C GLU A 812 11.90 23.28 -14.99
N GLY A 813 12.88 22.81 -14.23
CA GLY A 813 14.17 23.48 -14.14
C GLY A 813 15.02 23.00 -12.97
N VAL A 814 16.05 23.77 -12.63
CA VAL A 814 16.85 23.50 -11.42
C VAL A 814 16.08 23.93 -10.18
N PRO A 815 16.14 23.16 -9.07
CA PRO A 815 15.32 23.42 -7.88
C PRO A 815 15.48 24.82 -7.29
N GLU A 816 16.66 25.45 -7.44
CA GLU A 816 16.94 26.80 -6.94
C GLU A 816 16.09 27.90 -7.59
N ASP A 817 15.61 27.66 -8.79
CA ASP A 817 14.78 28.62 -9.53
C ASP A 817 13.28 28.47 -9.19
N ALA A 818 12.87 27.34 -8.61
CA ALA A 818 11.47 27.05 -8.30
C ALA A 818 10.80 28.06 -7.34
N PRO A 819 11.49 28.67 -6.35
CA PRO A 819 10.90 29.70 -5.50
C PRO A 819 10.41 30.95 -6.25
N ALA A 820 10.96 31.22 -7.44
CA ALA A 820 10.56 32.35 -8.28
C ALA A 820 9.26 32.11 -9.07
N GLU A 821 8.77 30.87 -9.19
CA GLU A 821 7.52 30.53 -9.88
C GLU A 821 6.31 30.61 -8.92
N PRO A 822 5.44 31.60 -9.06
CA PRO A 822 4.32 31.80 -8.11
C PRO A 822 3.31 30.65 -8.07
N ARG A 823 3.18 29.88 -9.18
CA ARG A 823 2.28 28.74 -9.27
C ARG A 823 2.84 27.49 -8.60
N SER A 824 4.16 27.42 -8.38
CA SER A 824 4.81 26.30 -7.70
C SER A 824 4.56 26.37 -6.20
N VAL A 825 3.74 25.47 -5.71
CA VAL A 825 3.50 25.33 -4.26
C VAL A 825 4.76 24.79 -3.59
N THR A 826 5.41 23.81 -4.19
CA THR A 826 6.70 23.25 -3.73
C THR A 826 7.79 24.31 -3.68
N GLY A 827 7.91 25.13 -4.73
CA GLY A 827 8.88 26.22 -4.81
C GLY A 827 8.76 27.22 -3.66
N ARG A 828 7.53 27.58 -3.27
CA ARG A 828 7.30 28.46 -2.10
C ARG A 828 7.84 27.86 -0.80
N HIS A 829 7.71 26.55 -0.60
CA HIS A 829 8.24 25.87 0.59
C HIS A 829 9.77 25.74 0.54
N LEU A 830 10.35 25.53 -0.64
CA LEU A 830 11.82 25.58 -0.82
C LEU A 830 12.39 26.95 -0.43
N GLY A 831 11.72 28.04 -0.79
CA GLY A 831 12.15 29.40 -0.44
C GLY A 831 12.04 29.75 1.04
N ARG A 832 11.13 29.14 1.80
CA ARG A 832 10.99 29.37 3.25
C ARG A 832 12.07 28.72 4.12
N ARG A 833 12.71 27.67 3.61
CA ARG A 833 13.80 26.95 4.29
C ARG A 833 15.20 27.39 3.80
N ALA A 834 15.30 28.36 2.88
CA ALA A 834 16.56 28.87 2.32
C ALA A 834 17.26 29.85 3.28
#